data_4e664bae3738a628638f81f9d0192558
#
_entry.id   4e664bae3738a628638f81f9d0192558
#
_cell.length_a   1.000
_cell.length_b   1.000
_cell.length_c   1.000
_cell.angle_alpha   90.00
_cell.angle_beta   90.00
_cell.angle_gamma   90.00
#
_symmetry.space_group_name_H-M   'P 1'
#
loop_
_entity.id
_entity.type
_entity.pdbx_description
1 polymer ?
#
loop_
_entity_poly.entity_id
_entity_poly.type
_entity_poly.pdbx_seq_one_letter_code
_entity_poly.pdbx_strand_id
1 'polypeptide(L)'
;MSLQAIIMAGGEGTRLRPLTCDTPKPMVPILGKPVLSYSLQLLRRHKLTEVGVSLLYLPERVTRAFGSGEKDGVRLHYSREKDPVGTAGSVKLVAQGRLRPEKPFVVLSGDGLTDCDLTAALRFHAQKRALATLVLARVREPLAYGVVVTDENGRVTRFVEKPGWGEVYSDTVNTGIYVLSPEALDRIPDGPCDFGQQLFPQLVREGEPVYGFVTDAYWCDIGDESAYVRAQADFLDGRVRLDAGTRIAETAQIAPSARLEGNVYVGAGAVIGENALLCAGAVIGPGARVGAHARISRSVLWEDARAGEWARISGAVLCRGAQAGAGAELYEDSALGDGAVLGARAVLASGAKVWPGKRIDPCVRVRGNLVWGGAARPEIRAGQTRCARPEDACILAAAWRHALDAETLALCHDASADGEALCAAAYGALLACGAKTILLGAAPPPVLRAAQTLCRAGAGLRFLRGGKAQLTADGGVLPARSVERKAEALCARQDYPAPFTRGRGETVRLADAESLYIGAITADTAHRPGDSSPRVRAFAADERDAALLRRALDAAGYAAAVEVLPEKRDSLPQLEPWETGFRFAAGLERAEIFDCRGMPDSARQTLLAFAAFPAEERAWTCRLDAPAALDELARSRGASLSRVGGDDAVWDAALWRAGTTQYRMQRDGVYRMLRLCARMAREGTTLRGMLQALPAVEQRAAHIAVPLRERGSLLRMLYEATPGAALDGSLRLPLENGWVTVSGDSGEPDLVVCGEASRSETAEELCGAILNKLKTLMPPAPSTAP
;
A
#
# COMPACT_ATOMS: atom_id res chain seq x y z
N MET A 1 41.55 21.37 -39.86
CA MET A 1 41.18 20.80 -38.55
C MET A 1 39.75 21.18 -38.27
N SER A 2 38.90 20.18 -37.95
CA SER A 2 37.51 20.38 -37.61
C SER A 2 37.37 21.05 -36.24
N LEU A 3 36.35 21.90 -36.07
CA LEU A 3 36.03 22.46 -34.76
C LEU A 3 35.54 21.33 -33.83
N GLN A 4 35.86 21.41 -32.56
CA GLN A 4 35.62 20.37 -31.58
C GLN A 4 34.60 20.81 -30.55
N ALA A 5 33.86 19.81 -29.99
CA ALA A 5 32.93 20.03 -28.87
C ALA A 5 33.05 18.93 -27.82
N ILE A 6 32.69 19.23 -26.60
CA ILE A 6 32.57 18.27 -25.51
C ILE A 6 31.15 18.35 -24.91
N ILE A 7 30.50 17.20 -24.76
CA ILE A 7 29.18 17.09 -24.12
C ILE A 7 29.36 16.45 -22.73
N MET A 8 28.93 17.16 -21.70
CA MET A 8 28.87 16.67 -20.34
C MET A 8 27.60 15.85 -20.13
N ALA A 9 27.72 14.52 -20.09
CA ALA A 9 26.58 13.60 -20.05
C ALA A 9 26.65 12.57 -18.89
N GLY A 10 27.43 12.88 -17.83
CA GLY A 10 27.68 11.98 -16.71
C GLY A 10 26.63 12.03 -15.59
N GLY A 11 25.72 12.99 -15.57
CA GLY A 11 24.77 13.20 -14.47
C GLY A 11 23.74 12.08 -14.29
N GLU A 12 23.47 11.68 -13.03
CA GLU A 12 22.46 10.65 -12.68
C GLU A 12 21.00 11.10 -12.90
N GLY A 13 20.74 12.39 -12.96
CA GLY A 13 19.38 12.92 -13.16
C GLY A 13 18.38 12.59 -12.03
N THR A 14 18.84 12.58 -10.78
CA THR A 14 18.04 12.16 -9.61
C THR A 14 16.73 12.92 -9.43
N ARG A 15 16.68 14.21 -9.83
CA ARG A 15 15.46 15.05 -9.77
C ARG A 15 14.39 14.63 -10.77
N LEU A 16 14.76 13.95 -11.85
CA LEU A 16 13.85 13.43 -12.88
C LEU A 16 13.36 12.00 -12.59
N ARG A 17 13.78 11.37 -11.48
CA ARG A 17 13.24 10.04 -11.13
C ARG A 17 11.73 10.12 -10.94
N PRO A 18 10.95 9.17 -11.49
CA PRO A 18 11.34 7.82 -11.96
C PRO A 18 11.78 7.72 -13.43
N LEU A 19 11.73 8.79 -14.23
CA LEU A 19 12.06 8.77 -15.66
C LEU A 19 13.52 8.30 -15.91
N THR A 20 14.40 8.65 -14.99
CA THR A 20 15.85 8.38 -15.09
C THR A 20 16.32 7.20 -14.26
N CYS A 21 15.43 6.35 -13.73
CA CYS A 21 15.84 5.14 -13.03
C CYS A 21 16.57 4.15 -13.95
N ASP A 22 16.03 3.92 -15.14
CA ASP A 22 16.56 2.98 -16.13
C ASP A 22 17.01 3.67 -17.43
N THR A 23 16.89 4.99 -17.52
CA THR A 23 17.24 5.78 -18.70
C THR A 23 18.15 6.93 -18.30
N PRO A 24 19.40 7.03 -18.79
CA PRO A 24 20.26 8.15 -18.44
C PRO A 24 19.69 9.47 -18.98
N LYS A 25 19.88 10.57 -18.26
CA LYS A 25 19.27 11.87 -18.56
C LYS A 25 19.39 12.32 -20.03
N PRO A 26 20.56 12.18 -20.69
CA PRO A 26 20.70 12.51 -22.11
C PRO A 26 19.86 11.66 -23.08
N MET A 27 19.33 10.51 -22.59
CA MET A 27 18.53 9.59 -23.37
C MET A 27 17.02 9.77 -23.16
N VAL A 28 16.60 10.66 -22.28
CA VAL A 28 15.18 10.97 -22.07
C VAL A 28 14.58 11.51 -23.38
N PRO A 29 13.43 10.97 -23.86
CA PRO A 29 12.93 11.27 -25.20
C PRO A 29 12.20 12.62 -25.25
N ILE A 30 12.53 13.44 -26.22
CA ILE A 30 11.76 14.61 -26.67
C ILE A 30 11.20 14.26 -28.06
N LEU A 31 9.87 14.29 -28.23
CA LEU A 31 9.19 13.89 -29.45
C LEU A 31 9.77 12.58 -30.06
N GLY A 32 9.94 11.57 -29.19
CA GLY A 32 10.43 10.25 -29.57
C GLY A 32 11.94 10.13 -29.83
N LYS A 33 12.72 11.21 -29.78
CA LYS A 33 14.18 11.21 -29.96
C LYS A 33 14.92 11.55 -28.65
N PRO A 34 16.04 10.91 -28.28
CA PRO A 34 16.86 11.29 -27.13
C PRO A 34 17.26 12.76 -27.14
N VAL A 35 17.29 13.43 -25.98
CA VAL A 35 17.75 14.82 -25.86
C VAL A 35 19.14 15.02 -26.51
N LEU A 36 20.04 14.07 -26.31
CA LEU A 36 21.38 14.09 -26.89
C LEU A 36 21.37 14.19 -28.43
N SER A 37 20.36 13.62 -29.12
CA SER A 37 20.23 13.74 -30.59
C SER A 37 20.10 15.20 -31.04
N TYR A 38 19.40 16.01 -30.26
CA TYR A 38 19.23 17.44 -30.56
C TYR A 38 20.53 18.23 -30.32
N SER A 39 21.31 17.88 -29.30
CA SER A 39 22.63 18.44 -29.08
C SER A 39 23.59 18.10 -30.23
N LEU A 40 23.56 16.85 -30.73
CA LEU A 40 24.37 16.44 -31.89
C LEU A 40 23.90 17.14 -33.18
N GLN A 41 22.58 17.31 -33.38
CA GLN A 41 22.04 18.05 -34.51
C GLN A 41 22.49 19.51 -34.50
N LEU A 42 22.47 20.17 -33.32
CA LEU A 42 22.95 21.53 -33.13
C LEU A 42 24.45 21.64 -33.48
N LEU A 43 25.28 20.73 -32.95
CA LEU A 43 26.74 20.71 -33.22
C LEU A 43 27.02 20.52 -34.71
N ARG A 44 26.36 19.57 -35.36
CA ARG A 44 26.47 19.35 -36.82
C ARG A 44 26.11 20.58 -37.63
N ARG A 45 25.01 21.29 -37.25
CA ARG A 45 24.58 22.53 -37.92
C ARG A 45 25.67 23.60 -37.90
N HIS A 46 26.44 23.65 -36.79
CA HIS A 46 27.55 24.58 -36.62
C HIS A 46 28.91 24.02 -37.02
N LYS A 47 28.98 22.87 -37.74
CA LYS A 47 30.20 22.21 -38.24
C LYS A 47 31.16 21.75 -37.13
N LEU A 48 30.66 21.51 -35.94
CA LEU A 48 31.36 20.92 -34.78
C LEU A 48 31.17 19.40 -34.86
N THR A 49 32.01 18.73 -35.62
CA THR A 49 31.83 17.31 -35.98
C THR A 49 32.70 16.34 -35.20
N GLU A 50 33.74 16.79 -34.51
CA GLU A 50 34.54 15.98 -33.58
C GLU A 50 34.00 16.25 -32.15
N VAL A 51 33.35 15.26 -31.56
CA VAL A 51 32.60 15.44 -30.31
C VAL A 51 33.05 14.46 -29.24
N GLY A 52 33.57 14.97 -28.14
CA GLY A 52 33.82 14.19 -26.94
C GLY A 52 32.56 14.10 -26.07
N VAL A 53 32.31 12.96 -25.46
CA VAL A 53 31.18 12.75 -24.56
C VAL A 53 31.65 12.13 -23.27
N SER A 54 31.43 12.81 -22.13
CA SER A 54 31.70 12.23 -20.84
C SER A 54 30.49 11.43 -20.36
N LEU A 55 30.72 10.22 -19.84
CA LEU A 55 29.67 9.31 -19.40
C LEU A 55 30.02 8.73 -18.02
N LEU A 56 29.03 8.68 -17.14
CA LEU A 56 29.15 8.02 -15.83
C LEU A 56 27.97 7.07 -15.60
N TYR A 57 26.74 7.57 -15.64
CA TYR A 57 25.53 6.79 -15.36
C TYR A 57 25.01 6.07 -16.61
N LEU A 58 24.85 4.74 -16.53
CA LEU A 58 24.36 3.85 -17.62
C LEU A 58 25.03 4.11 -18.99
N PRO A 59 26.37 4.17 -19.06
CA PRO A 59 27.07 4.57 -20.27
C PRO A 59 26.81 3.66 -21.48
N GLU A 60 26.52 2.38 -21.26
CA GLU A 60 26.23 1.40 -22.30
C GLU A 60 24.97 1.76 -23.11
N ARG A 61 23.99 2.41 -22.46
CA ARG A 61 22.76 2.84 -23.16
C ARG A 61 23.05 3.92 -24.19
N VAL A 62 23.89 4.87 -23.85
CA VAL A 62 24.31 5.96 -24.75
C VAL A 62 25.17 5.40 -25.88
N THR A 63 26.22 4.63 -25.55
CA THR A 63 27.14 4.09 -26.57
C THR A 63 26.47 3.11 -27.53
N ARG A 64 25.48 2.34 -27.07
CA ARG A 64 24.70 1.46 -27.95
C ARG A 64 23.79 2.25 -28.90
N ALA A 65 23.18 3.35 -28.45
CA ALA A 65 22.26 4.13 -29.23
C ALA A 65 22.97 4.93 -30.34
N PHE A 66 24.11 5.54 -30.03
CA PHE A 66 24.77 6.48 -30.92
C PHE A 66 26.02 5.90 -31.62
N GLY A 67 26.59 4.79 -31.15
CA GLY A 67 27.75 4.13 -31.78
C GLY A 67 28.91 5.09 -31.99
N SER A 68 29.44 5.17 -33.23
CA SER A 68 30.51 6.12 -33.63
C SER A 68 30.00 7.54 -33.92
N GLY A 69 28.67 7.75 -33.95
CA GLY A 69 28.04 9.05 -34.29
C GLY A 69 27.86 9.31 -35.79
N GLU A 70 28.29 8.40 -36.67
CA GLU A 70 28.23 8.58 -38.14
C GLU A 70 26.80 8.83 -38.64
N LYS A 71 25.82 8.16 -38.06
CA LYS A 71 24.38 8.34 -38.38
C LYS A 71 23.89 9.77 -38.07
N ASP A 72 24.48 10.39 -37.08
CA ASP A 72 24.16 11.77 -36.66
C ASP A 72 25.05 12.82 -37.36
N GLY A 73 25.96 12.38 -38.23
CA GLY A 73 26.86 13.23 -38.99
C GLY A 73 27.99 13.86 -38.15
N VAL A 74 28.39 13.18 -37.08
CA VAL A 74 29.49 13.54 -36.19
C VAL A 74 30.36 12.35 -35.90
N ARG A 75 31.55 12.56 -35.31
CA ARG A 75 32.42 11.51 -34.78
C ARG A 75 32.46 11.60 -33.27
N LEU A 76 32.02 10.55 -32.56
CA LEU A 76 31.90 10.50 -31.12
C LEU A 76 33.14 9.84 -30.47
N HIS A 77 33.67 10.49 -29.46
CA HIS A 77 34.75 10.02 -28.60
C HIS A 77 34.25 9.93 -27.16
N TYR A 78 34.00 8.73 -26.69
CA TYR A 78 33.47 8.53 -25.33
C TYR A 78 34.62 8.47 -24.30
N SER A 79 34.43 9.18 -23.18
CA SER A 79 35.24 9.07 -21.96
C SER A 79 34.35 8.61 -20.82
N ARG A 80 34.72 7.49 -20.17
CA ARG A 80 33.97 6.94 -19.03
C ARG A 80 34.64 7.39 -17.74
N GLU A 81 33.83 8.02 -16.90
CA GLU A 81 34.24 8.35 -15.54
C GLU A 81 34.07 7.11 -14.65
N LYS A 82 34.98 6.88 -13.72
CA LYS A 82 34.86 5.84 -12.70
C LYS A 82 34.13 6.36 -11.47
N ASP A 83 34.46 7.60 -11.10
CA ASP A 83 33.89 8.33 -9.98
C ASP A 83 33.49 9.73 -10.46
N PRO A 84 32.55 10.42 -9.81
CA PRO A 84 32.17 11.78 -10.17
C PRO A 84 33.33 12.77 -10.03
N VAL A 85 33.80 13.31 -11.12
CA VAL A 85 34.93 14.28 -11.14
C VAL A 85 34.46 15.74 -11.28
N GLY A 86 33.14 15.99 -11.21
CA GLY A 86 32.58 17.33 -11.42
C GLY A 86 32.54 17.74 -12.89
N THR A 87 31.81 18.81 -13.20
CA THR A 87 31.55 19.24 -14.59
C THR A 87 32.84 19.70 -15.33
N ALA A 88 33.71 20.45 -14.67
CA ALA A 88 34.99 20.87 -15.25
C ALA A 88 35.98 19.72 -15.33
N GLY A 89 36.05 18.87 -14.29
CA GLY A 89 36.90 17.67 -14.29
C GLY A 89 36.51 16.70 -15.42
N SER A 90 35.23 16.51 -15.70
CA SER A 90 34.71 15.72 -16.82
C SER A 90 35.23 16.24 -18.16
N VAL A 91 35.20 17.56 -18.37
CA VAL A 91 35.72 18.19 -19.60
C VAL A 91 37.21 18.01 -19.73
N LYS A 92 37.99 18.20 -18.65
CA LYS A 92 39.43 17.95 -18.63
C LYS A 92 39.77 16.51 -19.00
N LEU A 93 39.03 15.53 -18.42
CA LEU A 93 39.23 14.11 -18.69
C LEU A 93 38.98 13.76 -20.17
N VAL A 94 37.94 14.31 -20.79
CA VAL A 94 37.65 14.11 -22.22
C VAL A 94 38.72 14.78 -23.09
N ALA A 95 39.09 16.01 -22.76
CA ALA A 95 40.05 16.80 -23.53
C ALA A 95 41.48 16.19 -23.50
N GLN A 96 41.92 15.65 -22.37
CA GLN A 96 43.23 14.98 -22.23
C GLN A 96 43.27 13.58 -22.92
N GLY A 97 42.08 13.02 -23.24
CA GLY A 97 41.95 11.74 -23.93
C GLY A 97 42.26 11.85 -25.44
N ARG A 98 41.30 11.42 -26.27
CA ARG A 98 41.47 11.38 -27.73
C ARG A 98 41.18 12.71 -28.42
N LEU A 99 40.50 13.65 -27.78
CA LEU A 99 40.05 14.89 -28.45
C LEU A 99 41.16 15.94 -28.57
N ARG A 100 41.91 16.19 -27.52
CA ARG A 100 43.05 17.12 -27.42
C ARG A 100 42.86 18.45 -28.20
N PRO A 101 41.99 19.34 -27.70
CA PRO A 101 41.72 20.61 -28.38
C PRO A 101 42.94 21.51 -28.47
N GLU A 102 43.29 21.95 -29.68
CA GLU A 102 44.37 22.93 -29.98
C GLU A 102 43.79 24.32 -30.32
N LYS A 103 42.48 24.45 -30.40
CA LYS A 103 41.73 25.69 -30.71
C LYS A 103 40.59 25.81 -29.75
N PRO A 104 39.96 27.02 -29.64
CA PRO A 104 38.77 27.19 -28.87
C PRO A 104 37.71 26.15 -29.25
N PHE A 105 37.13 25.50 -28.25
CA PHE A 105 36.15 24.43 -28.38
C PHE A 105 34.88 24.72 -27.58
N VAL A 106 33.80 24.07 -27.95
CA VAL A 106 32.46 24.25 -27.32
C VAL A 106 32.27 23.16 -26.28
N VAL A 107 31.73 23.54 -25.12
CA VAL A 107 31.23 22.61 -24.09
C VAL A 107 29.72 22.77 -24.01
N LEU A 108 29.00 21.64 -23.96
CA LEU A 108 27.55 21.59 -23.83
C LEU A 108 27.14 20.71 -22.64
N SER A 109 26.14 21.14 -21.88
CA SER A 109 25.44 20.24 -20.98
C SER A 109 24.59 19.25 -21.80
N GLY A 110 24.69 17.95 -21.51
CA GLY A 110 24.01 16.88 -22.25
C GLY A 110 22.52 16.73 -21.94
N ASP A 111 21.99 17.57 -21.07
CA ASP A 111 20.61 17.59 -20.58
C ASP A 111 19.84 18.86 -20.94
N GLY A 112 20.47 19.80 -21.63
CA GLY A 112 19.88 21.05 -22.10
C GLY A 112 19.33 20.93 -23.53
N LEU A 113 18.15 21.44 -23.75
CA LEU A 113 17.58 21.65 -25.10
C LEU A 113 17.74 23.10 -25.52
N THR A 114 18.45 23.34 -26.64
CA THR A 114 18.74 24.69 -27.11
C THR A 114 18.92 24.73 -28.63
N ASP A 115 18.59 25.88 -29.22
CA ASP A 115 18.89 26.21 -30.64
C ASP A 115 19.86 27.38 -30.77
N CYS A 116 20.72 27.60 -29.77
CA CYS A 116 21.69 28.67 -29.70
C CYS A 116 22.61 28.73 -30.92
N ASP A 117 22.94 29.94 -31.40
CA ASP A 117 23.96 30.14 -32.46
C ASP A 117 25.39 29.99 -31.88
N LEU A 118 25.90 28.74 -31.92
CA LEU A 118 27.25 28.43 -31.46
C LEU A 118 28.34 29.11 -32.31
N THR A 119 28.05 29.42 -33.59
CA THR A 119 28.98 30.14 -34.45
C THR A 119 29.14 31.60 -34.02
N ALA A 120 28.04 32.25 -33.58
CA ALA A 120 28.08 33.58 -33.01
C ALA A 120 28.85 33.62 -31.69
N ALA A 121 28.62 32.63 -30.81
CA ALA A 121 29.35 32.49 -29.56
C ALA A 121 30.87 32.30 -29.76
N LEU A 122 31.27 31.47 -30.74
CA LEU A 122 32.69 31.30 -31.11
C LEU A 122 33.34 32.55 -31.66
N ARG A 123 32.61 33.32 -32.51
CA ARG A 123 33.07 34.61 -33.02
C ARG A 123 33.25 35.65 -31.89
N PHE A 124 32.26 35.72 -30.99
CA PHE A 124 32.34 36.59 -29.82
C PHE A 124 33.57 36.24 -28.93
N HIS A 125 33.77 34.98 -28.66
CA HIS A 125 34.91 34.49 -27.91
C HIS A 125 36.25 34.92 -28.51
N ALA A 126 36.40 34.76 -29.85
CA ALA A 126 37.60 35.16 -30.57
C ALA A 126 37.79 36.69 -30.55
N GLN A 127 36.73 37.49 -30.77
CA GLN A 127 36.76 38.94 -30.72
C GLN A 127 37.20 39.47 -29.34
N LYS A 128 36.74 38.86 -28.28
CA LYS A 128 37.10 39.24 -26.90
C LYS A 128 38.42 38.66 -26.42
N ARG A 129 39.06 37.77 -27.20
CA ARG A 129 40.26 37.00 -26.81
C ARG A 129 40.04 36.38 -25.44
N ALA A 130 38.88 35.77 -25.25
CA ALA A 130 38.45 35.25 -23.99
C ALA A 130 39.20 33.97 -23.62
N LEU A 131 39.44 33.75 -22.34
CA LEU A 131 39.83 32.42 -21.79
C LEU A 131 38.60 31.50 -21.72
N ALA A 132 37.47 32.08 -21.30
CA ALA A 132 36.19 31.39 -21.24
C ALA A 132 35.05 32.36 -21.67
N THR A 133 34.09 31.87 -22.47
CA THR A 133 32.85 32.57 -22.78
C THR A 133 31.69 31.69 -22.31
N LEU A 134 30.84 32.22 -21.42
CA LEU A 134 29.63 31.62 -20.94
C LEU A 134 28.47 32.06 -21.80
N VAL A 135 27.69 31.14 -22.36
CA VAL A 135 26.43 31.47 -23.00
C VAL A 135 25.38 31.68 -21.92
N LEU A 136 24.71 32.81 -21.94
CA LEU A 136 23.75 33.25 -20.92
C LEU A 136 22.35 33.39 -21.53
N ALA A 137 21.34 32.96 -20.77
CA ALA A 137 19.93 33.14 -21.10
C ALA A 137 19.26 34.03 -20.06
N ARG A 138 18.22 34.81 -20.49
CA ARG A 138 17.38 35.57 -19.55
C ARG A 138 16.24 34.71 -19.05
N VAL A 139 16.05 34.66 -17.73
CA VAL A 139 14.97 33.88 -17.10
C VAL A 139 14.24 34.73 -16.07
N ARG A 140 12.94 34.45 -15.86
CA ARG A 140 12.13 35.14 -14.84
C ARG A 140 12.46 34.72 -13.42
N GLU A 141 12.86 33.45 -13.23
CA GLU A 141 13.16 32.88 -11.92
C GLU A 141 14.58 32.32 -11.91
N PRO A 142 15.61 33.12 -11.54
CA PRO A 142 16.99 32.74 -11.65
C PRO A 142 17.53 31.86 -10.52
N LEU A 143 16.82 31.69 -9.41
CA LEU A 143 17.26 31.01 -8.18
C LEU A 143 17.73 29.56 -8.39
N ALA A 144 17.20 28.88 -9.40
CA ALA A 144 17.53 27.49 -9.68
C ALA A 144 18.87 27.31 -10.44
N TYR A 145 19.46 28.41 -10.90
CA TYR A 145 20.61 28.44 -11.82
C TYR A 145 21.79 29.23 -11.26
N GLY A 146 22.94 29.16 -11.93
CA GLY A 146 24.04 30.07 -11.69
C GLY A 146 23.75 31.45 -12.28
N VAL A 147 23.66 32.47 -11.43
CA VAL A 147 23.42 33.86 -11.86
C VAL A 147 24.74 34.53 -12.24
N VAL A 148 24.77 35.18 -13.40
CA VAL A 148 25.96 35.81 -13.95
C VAL A 148 25.70 37.34 -14.13
N VAL A 149 26.58 38.16 -13.59
CA VAL A 149 26.58 39.61 -13.79
C VAL A 149 27.72 39.98 -14.73
N THR A 150 27.40 40.74 -15.77
CA THR A 150 28.39 41.24 -16.73
C THR A 150 28.45 42.77 -16.71
N ASP A 151 29.60 43.31 -17.07
CA ASP A 151 29.71 44.77 -17.38
C ASP A 151 29.19 45.10 -18.79
N GLU A 152 29.21 46.33 -19.18
CA GLU A 152 28.77 46.85 -20.49
C GLU A 152 29.54 46.23 -21.69
N ASN A 153 30.75 45.73 -21.46
CA ASN A 153 31.54 45.05 -22.45
C ASN A 153 31.31 43.55 -22.51
N GLY A 154 30.41 43.05 -21.67
CA GLY A 154 30.10 41.62 -21.53
C GLY A 154 31.11 40.85 -20.69
N ARG A 155 32.07 41.50 -19.99
CA ARG A 155 32.98 40.83 -19.09
C ARG A 155 32.23 40.38 -17.81
N VAL A 156 32.44 39.16 -17.39
CA VAL A 156 31.82 38.63 -16.16
C VAL A 156 32.49 39.29 -14.94
N THR A 157 31.67 39.99 -14.15
CA THR A 157 32.09 40.66 -12.93
C THR A 157 31.75 39.87 -11.69
N ARG A 158 30.70 39.05 -11.77
CA ARG A 158 30.23 38.18 -10.66
C ARG A 158 29.57 36.93 -11.20
N PHE A 159 29.85 35.80 -10.53
CA PHE A 159 29.19 34.50 -10.74
C PHE A 159 28.75 33.95 -9.40
N VAL A 160 27.46 33.60 -9.24
CA VAL A 160 26.91 33.00 -8.02
C VAL A 160 26.06 31.80 -8.39
N GLU A 161 26.49 30.61 -7.97
CA GLU A 161 25.78 29.37 -8.23
C GLU A 161 24.61 29.23 -7.25
N LYS A 162 23.38 29.13 -7.78
CA LYS A 162 22.13 28.96 -7.03
C LYS A 162 21.99 29.93 -5.85
N PRO A 163 21.92 31.23 -6.12
CA PRO A 163 21.91 32.27 -5.09
C PRO A 163 20.66 32.19 -4.20
N GLY A 164 20.76 32.72 -2.98
CA GLY A 164 19.61 33.11 -2.19
C GLY A 164 18.90 34.36 -2.73
N TRP A 165 17.68 34.65 -2.31
CA TRP A 165 16.89 35.84 -2.77
C TRP A 165 17.66 37.15 -2.64
N GLY A 166 18.47 37.32 -1.60
CA GLY A 166 19.27 38.53 -1.38
C GLY A 166 20.52 38.63 -2.26
N GLU A 167 20.83 37.63 -3.07
CA GLU A 167 22.04 37.56 -3.92
C GLU A 167 21.74 37.62 -5.42
N VAL A 168 20.45 37.81 -5.80
CA VAL A 168 20.01 37.89 -7.20
C VAL A 168 20.19 39.34 -7.70
N TYR A 169 21.25 39.56 -8.46
CA TYR A 169 21.58 40.87 -9.02
C TYR A 169 21.40 40.95 -10.57
N SER A 170 20.95 39.88 -11.19
CA SER A 170 20.76 39.77 -12.63
C SER A 170 19.69 38.77 -13.00
N ASP A 171 19.04 38.92 -14.14
CA ASP A 171 18.12 37.99 -14.78
C ASP A 171 18.84 37.01 -15.73
N THR A 172 20.16 37.19 -15.95
CA THR A 172 20.97 36.36 -16.82
C THR A 172 21.55 35.18 -16.05
N VAL A 173 21.32 33.98 -16.58
CA VAL A 173 21.76 32.72 -15.98
C VAL A 173 22.68 31.92 -16.87
N ASN A 174 23.50 31.13 -16.25
CA ASN A 174 24.40 30.17 -16.89
C ASN A 174 23.59 29.04 -17.54
N THR A 175 23.77 28.86 -18.84
CA THR A 175 23.05 27.82 -19.62
C THR A 175 23.75 26.44 -19.62
N GLY A 176 24.94 26.33 -19.07
CA GLY A 176 25.76 25.13 -19.22
C GLY A 176 26.42 24.98 -20.60
N ILE A 177 26.46 26.08 -21.38
CA ILE A 177 27.09 26.14 -22.69
C ILE A 177 28.28 27.09 -22.59
N TYR A 178 29.46 26.62 -22.98
CA TYR A 178 30.72 27.39 -22.87
C TYR A 178 31.49 27.33 -24.16
N VAL A 179 32.27 28.38 -24.46
CA VAL A 179 33.38 28.35 -25.38
C VAL A 179 34.65 28.49 -24.53
N LEU A 180 35.56 27.56 -24.61
CA LEU A 180 36.78 27.54 -23.83
C LEU A 180 38.00 27.61 -24.76
N SER A 181 38.97 28.44 -24.42
CA SER A 181 40.34 28.33 -24.99
C SER A 181 41.04 27.09 -24.42
N PRO A 182 41.97 26.45 -25.17
CA PRO A 182 42.72 25.29 -24.66
C PRO A 182 43.41 25.55 -23.32
N GLU A 183 43.93 26.77 -23.10
CA GLU A 183 44.58 27.21 -21.89
C GLU A 183 43.69 27.18 -20.64
N ALA A 184 42.38 27.20 -20.84
CA ALA A 184 41.43 27.06 -19.73
C ALA A 184 41.52 25.68 -19.08
N LEU A 185 41.96 24.64 -19.81
CA LEU A 185 42.13 23.28 -19.28
C LEU A 185 43.24 23.22 -18.22
N ASP A 186 44.29 24.07 -18.34
CA ASP A 186 45.40 24.16 -17.39
C ASP A 186 44.95 24.79 -16.05
N ARG A 187 43.84 25.51 -16.05
CA ARG A 187 43.25 26.12 -14.84
C ARG A 187 42.37 25.15 -14.06
N ILE A 188 42.01 24.00 -14.65
CA ILE A 188 41.21 22.97 -13.96
C ILE A 188 42.17 22.11 -13.13
N PRO A 189 42.05 22.05 -11.80
CA PRO A 189 42.87 21.24 -10.94
C PRO A 189 42.75 19.75 -11.26
N ASP A 190 43.72 18.95 -10.80
CA ASP A 190 43.62 17.51 -10.83
C ASP A 190 42.66 17.06 -9.72
N GLY A 191 41.61 16.31 -10.09
CA GLY A 191 40.58 15.86 -9.17
C GLY A 191 39.21 16.49 -9.44
N PRO A 192 38.24 16.34 -8.53
CA PRO A 192 36.89 16.85 -8.69
C PRO A 192 36.86 18.38 -8.78
N CYS A 193 36.29 18.91 -9.86
CA CYS A 193 36.13 20.35 -10.08
C CYS A 193 34.82 20.62 -10.84
N ASP A 194 34.05 21.60 -10.35
CA ASP A 194 32.81 22.05 -10.97
C ASP A 194 32.97 23.44 -11.60
N PHE A 195 32.40 23.64 -12.78
CA PHE A 195 32.47 24.94 -13.47
C PHE A 195 31.84 26.06 -12.64
N GLY A 196 30.61 25.87 -12.15
CA GLY A 196 29.84 26.91 -11.49
C GLY A 196 30.25 27.15 -10.03
N GLN A 197 30.62 26.08 -9.31
CA GLN A 197 30.96 26.19 -7.90
C GLN A 197 32.41 26.61 -7.66
N GLN A 198 33.34 26.24 -8.55
CA GLN A 198 34.76 26.39 -8.32
C GLN A 198 35.45 27.18 -9.42
N LEU A 199 35.46 26.69 -10.66
CA LEU A 199 36.31 27.24 -11.72
C LEU A 199 35.94 28.69 -12.10
N PHE A 200 34.69 28.96 -12.48
CA PHE A 200 34.34 30.31 -12.93
C PHE A 200 34.42 31.36 -11.82
N PRO A 201 33.96 31.12 -10.60
CA PRO A 201 34.22 32.05 -9.49
C PRO A 201 35.69 32.32 -9.22
N GLN A 202 36.56 31.32 -9.40
CA GLN A 202 38.01 31.48 -9.26
C GLN A 202 38.60 32.37 -10.38
N LEU A 203 38.30 32.03 -11.67
CA LEU A 203 38.80 32.80 -12.81
C LEU A 203 38.37 34.28 -12.77
N VAL A 204 37.11 34.54 -12.33
CA VAL A 204 36.61 35.90 -12.17
C VAL A 204 37.35 36.66 -11.07
N ARG A 205 37.64 36.00 -9.94
CA ARG A 205 38.44 36.60 -8.83
C ARG A 205 39.89 36.87 -9.22
N GLU A 206 40.48 36.00 -10.03
CA GLU A 206 41.84 36.16 -10.56
C GLU A 206 41.94 37.21 -11.68
N GLY A 207 40.82 37.77 -12.13
CA GLY A 207 40.78 38.76 -13.17
C GLY A 207 41.00 38.20 -14.57
N GLU A 208 40.84 36.91 -14.78
CA GLU A 208 40.98 36.27 -16.08
C GLU A 208 39.91 36.78 -17.08
N PRO A 209 40.16 36.71 -18.40
CA PRO A 209 39.22 37.21 -19.42
C PRO A 209 38.02 36.24 -19.60
N VAL A 210 37.07 36.29 -18.66
CA VAL A 210 35.79 35.53 -18.70
C VAL A 210 34.72 36.49 -19.19
N TYR A 211 33.94 36.06 -20.21
CA TYR A 211 32.91 36.86 -20.82
C TYR A 211 31.57 36.13 -20.85
N GLY A 212 30.45 36.89 -20.82
CA GLY A 212 29.10 36.40 -21.00
C GLY A 212 28.58 36.74 -22.38
N PHE A 213 28.10 35.76 -23.12
CA PHE A 213 27.39 35.92 -24.39
C PHE A 213 25.89 35.73 -24.15
N VAL A 214 25.13 36.82 -24.08
CA VAL A 214 23.67 36.72 -23.85
C VAL A 214 22.99 36.32 -25.17
N THR A 215 22.13 35.27 -25.12
CA THR A 215 21.35 34.80 -26.26
C THR A 215 19.86 34.90 -26.04
N ASP A 216 19.12 35.21 -27.10
CA ASP A 216 17.65 35.17 -27.16
C ASP A 216 17.15 33.83 -27.76
N ALA A 217 18.04 32.91 -28.04
CA ALA A 217 17.71 31.57 -28.53
C ALA A 217 16.93 30.79 -27.48
N TYR A 218 16.19 29.81 -27.94
CA TYR A 218 15.51 28.88 -27.01
C TYR A 218 16.55 28.11 -26.16
N TRP A 219 16.29 28.07 -24.87
CA TRP A 219 17.05 27.27 -23.93
C TRP A 219 16.14 26.75 -22.83
N CYS A 220 16.27 25.46 -22.50
CA CYS A 220 15.56 24.77 -21.41
C CYS A 220 16.47 23.72 -20.80
N ASP A 221 16.76 23.85 -19.50
CA ASP A 221 17.32 22.76 -18.71
C ASP A 221 16.21 21.79 -18.35
N ILE A 222 16.36 20.52 -18.76
CA ILE A 222 15.41 19.45 -18.42
C ILE A 222 15.75 18.92 -17.02
N GLY A 223 15.50 19.76 -16.01
CA GLY A 223 15.86 19.51 -14.62
C GLY A 223 14.86 18.68 -13.82
N ASP A 224 13.57 18.76 -14.16
CA ASP A 224 12.45 18.10 -13.52
C ASP A 224 11.35 17.72 -14.53
N GLU A 225 10.29 17.03 -14.09
CA GLU A 225 9.22 16.57 -14.97
C GLU A 225 8.43 17.72 -15.59
N SER A 226 8.22 18.81 -14.85
CA SER A 226 7.50 19.98 -15.32
C SER A 226 8.25 20.66 -16.47
N ALA A 227 9.58 20.84 -16.32
CA ALA A 227 10.46 21.33 -17.38
C ALA A 227 10.48 20.38 -18.59
N TYR A 228 10.49 19.06 -18.33
CA TYR A 228 10.45 18.04 -19.37
C TYR A 228 9.15 18.10 -20.20
N VAL A 229 7.99 18.14 -19.54
CA VAL A 229 6.68 18.24 -20.25
C VAL A 229 6.57 19.57 -20.98
N ARG A 230 7.06 20.68 -20.40
CA ARG A 230 7.10 21.98 -21.04
C ARG A 230 7.97 21.99 -22.28
N ALA A 231 9.17 21.38 -22.24
CA ALA A 231 10.06 21.28 -23.41
C ALA A 231 9.40 20.57 -24.60
N GLN A 232 8.57 19.54 -24.35
CA GLN A 232 7.78 18.87 -25.38
C GLN A 232 6.78 19.85 -26.05
N ALA A 233 6.02 20.57 -25.21
CA ALA A 233 5.03 21.53 -25.69
C ALA A 233 5.69 22.68 -26.47
N ASP A 234 6.80 23.25 -25.97
CA ASP A 234 7.54 24.31 -26.64
C ASP A 234 8.07 23.88 -28.02
N PHE A 235 8.47 22.61 -28.12
CA PHE A 235 8.88 22.03 -29.40
C PHE A 235 7.69 21.90 -30.37
N LEU A 236 6.55 21.39 -29.90
CA LEU A 236 5.32 21.27 -30.69
C LEU A 236 4.79 22.67 -31.15
N ASP A 237 4.94 23.67 -30.32
CA ASP A 237 4.54 25.03 -30.64
C ASP A 237 5.51 25.75 -31.57
N GLY A 238 6.61 25.11 -31.99
CA GLY A 238 7.60 25.66 -32.93
C GLY A 238 8.53 26.72 -32.31
N ARG A 239 8.64 26.77 -30.99
CA ARG A 239 9.56 27.66 -30.29
C ARG A 239 11.01 27.22 -30.42
N VAL A 240 11.24 25.94 -30.64
CA VAL A 240 12.58 25.31 -30.83
C VAL A 240 12.87 25.21 -32.33
N ARG A 241 13.93 25.79 -32.81
CA ARG A 241 14.34 25.80 -34.23
C ARG A 241 15.25 24.63 -34.61
N LEU A 242 14.95 23.45 -34.09
CA LEU A 242 15.58 22.19 -34.44
C LEU A 242 14.56 21.27 -35.12
N ASP A 243 15.07 20.25 -35.85
CA ASP A 243 14.20 19.34 -36.58
C ASP A 243 13.74 18.18 -35.67
N ALA A 244 12.48 18.16 -35.34
CA ALA A 244 11.84 17.05 -34.59
C ALA A 244 11.52 15.85 -35.50
N GLY A 245 11.48 16.04 -36.82
CA GLY A 245 10.92 15.08 -37.78
C GLY A 245 9.39 15.23 -37.91
N THR A 246 8.75 14.18 -38.45
CA THR A 246 7.30 14.16 -38.72
C THR A 246 6.50 14.12 -37.42
N ARG A 247 5.50 15.02 -37.27
CA ARG A 247 4.66 15.09 -36.07
C ARG A 247 3.70 13.92 -35.92
N ILE A 248 3.18 13.39 -37.02
CA ILE A 248 2.33 12.20 -37.05
C ILE A 248 2.99 11.21 -37.99
N ALA A 249 3.45 10.10 -37.45
CA ALA A 249 4.14 9.07 -38.24
C ALA A 249 3.16 8.39 -39.20
N GLU A 250 3.60 8.10 -40.41
CA GLU A 250 2.79 7.40 -41.46
C GLU A 250 2.33 6.02 -41.00
N THR A 251 3.08 5.39 -40.11
CA THR A 251 2.76 4.06 -39.55
C THR A 251 1.85 4.10 -38.34
N ALA A 252 1.44 5.29 -37.89
CA ALA A 252 0.48 5.45 -36.81
C ALA A 252 -0.92 5.01 -37.24
N GLN A 253 -1.60 4.28 -36.36
CA GLN A 253 -2.97 3.81 -36.57
C GLN A 253 -3.92 4.67 -35.77
N ILE A 254 -4.66 5.55 -36.41
CA ILE A 254 -5.58 6.50 -35.77
C ILE A 254 -7.01 6.16 -36.20
N ALA A 255 -7.87 5.83 -35.23
CA ALA A 255 -9.28 5.55 -35.51
C ALA A 255 -9.96 6.76 -36.16
N PRO A 256 -10.84 6.59 -37.16
CA PRO A 256 -11.50 7.70 -37.84
C PRO A 256 -12.34 8.60 -36.91
N SER A 257 -12.81 8.07 -35.81
CA SER A 257 -13.57 8.80 -34.77
C SER A 257 -12.69 9.51 -33.73
N ALA A 258 -11.39 9.27 -33.74
CA ALA A 258 -10.46 9.94 -32.81
C ALA A 258 -10.30 11.42 -33.20
N ARG A 259 -10.10 12.26 -32.19
CA ARG A 259 -9.93 13.70 -32.37
C ARG A 259 -8.55 14.14 -31.90
N LEU A 260 -7.85 14.88 -32.74
CA LEU A 260 -6.57 15.50 -32.45
C LEU A 260 -6.78 17.03 -32.45
N GLU A 261 -6.67 17.63 -31.26
CA GLU A 261 -6.91 19.06 -31.06
C GLU A 261 -5.62 19.78 -30.71
N GLY A 262 -5.22 20.75 -31.54
CA GLY A 262 -3.97 21.50 -31.37
C GLY A 262 -2.71 20.73 -31.81
N ASN A 263 -1.56 21.17 -31.27
CA ASN A 263 -0.26 20.60 -31.63
C ASN A 263 -0.01 19.30 -30.83
N VAL A 264 0.02 18.17 -31.53
CA VAL A 264 0.27 16.83 -30.96
C VAL A 264 1.38 16.10 -31.71
N TYR A 265 2.00 15.13 -31.06
CA TYR A 265 2.96 14.20 -31.66
C TYR A 265 2.42 12.77 -31.56
N VAL A 266 2.47 12.02 -32.64
CA VAL A 266 2.09 10.59 -32.69
C VAL A 266 3.19 9.81 -33.39
N GLY A 267 3.92 9.00 -32.63
CA GLY A 267 5.08 8.24 -33.09
C GLY A 267 4.74 7.01 -33.93
N ALA A 268 5.78 6.39 -34.49
CA ALA A 268 5.66 5.25 -35.36
C ALA A 268 4.99 4.04 -34.65
N GLY A 269 4.02 3.41 -35.34
CA GLY A 269 3.30 2.25 -34.83
C GLY A 269 2.39 2.55 -33.61
N ALA A 270 2.21 3.80 -33.23
CA ALA A 270 1.26 4.16 -32.18
C ALA A 270 -0.19 3.88 -32.61
N VAL A 271 -1.03 3.48 -31.67
CA VAL A 271 -2.45 3.15 -31.90
C VAL A 271 -3.35 4.06 -31.09
N ILE A 272 -4.23 4.80 -31.75
CA ILE A 272 -5.21 5.70 -31.14
C ILE A 272 -6.61 5.13 -31.37
N GLY A 273 -7.29 4.78 -30.27
CA GLY A 273 -8.60 4.11 -30.27
C GLY A 273 -9.77 5.04 -30.64
N GLU A 274 -10.94 4.44 -30.78
CA GLU A 274 -12.17 5.10 -31.15
C GLU A 274 -12.56 6.20 -30.15
N ASN A 275 -13.01 7.35 -30.66
CA ASN A 275 -13.42 8.51 -29.85
C ASN A 275 -12.37 9.00 -28.84
N ALA A 276 -11.12 8.59 -28.97
CA ALA A 276 -10.03 9.11 -28.16
C ALA A 276 -9.80 10.61 -28.50
N LEU A 277 -9.44 11.40 -27.49
CA LEU A 277 -9.17 12.83 -27.63
C LEU A 277 -7.73 13.14 -27.21
N LEU A 278 -6.91 13.53 -28.18
CA LEU A 278 -5.57 14.07 -27.96
C LEU A 278 -5.63 15.59 -28.01
N CYS A 279 -5.40 16.24 -26.88
CA CYS A 279 -5.38 17.72 -26.78
C CYS A 279 -3.95 18.24 -26.98
N ALA A 280 -3.84 19.57 -27.16
CA ALA A 280 -2.56 20.26 -27.31
C ALA A 280 -1.51 19.82 -26.30
N GLY A 281 -0.28 19.62 -26.77
CA GLY A 281 0.84 19.15 -25.94
C GLY A 281 0.83 17.64 -25.64
N ALA A 282 -0.07 16.86 -26.25
CA ALA A 282 -0.03 15.40 -26.14
C ALA A 282 1.10 14.82 -27.01
N VAL A 283 1.96 14.00 -26.41
CA VAL A 283 3.06 13.30 -27.08
C VAL A 283 2.88 11.81 -26.89
N ILE A 284 2.59 11.13 -27.99
CA ILE A 284 2.38 9.67 -28.01
C ILE A 284 3.59 9.03 -28.67
N GLY A 285 4.42 8.34 -27.89
CA GLY A 285 5.65 7.70 -28.34
C GLY A 285 5.44 6.52 -29.27
N PRO A 286 6.53 5.98 -29.86
CA PRO A 286 6.45 4.82 -30.75
C PRO A 286 5.80 3.61 -30.08
N GLY A 287 4.93 2.88 -30.79
CA GLY A 287 4.24 1.69 -30.29
C GLY A 287 3.26 1.94 -29.13
N ALA A 288 3.13 3.15 -28.63
CA ALA A 288 2.22 3.47 -27.55
C ALA A 288 0.75 3.33 -27.94
N ARG A 289 -0.11 2.99 -26.99
CA ARG A 289 -1.53 2.71 -27.23
C ARG A 289 -2.44 3.59 -26.40
N VAL A 290 -3.38 4.26 -27.03
CA VAL A 290 -4.43 5.06 -26.40
C VAL A 290 -5.77 4.37 -26.66
N GLY A 291 -6.43 3.93 -25.58
CA GLY A 291 -7.71 3.22 -25.63
C GLY A 291 -8.87 4.10 -26.07
N ALA A 292 -10.00 3.46 -26.39
CA ALA A 292 -11.21 4.18 -26.80
C ALA A 292 -11.67 5.16 -25.71
N HIS A 293 -12.20 6.32 -26.14
CA HIS A 293 -12.68 7.39 -25.26
C HIS A 293 -11.65 7.95 -24.25
N ALA A 294 -10.38 7.59 -24.34
CA ALA A 294 -9.34 8.14 -23.50
C ALA A 294 -9.05 9.61 -23.88
N ARG A 295 -8.68 10.42 -22.88
CA ARG A 295 -8.32 11.82 -23.05
C ARG A 295 -6.90 12.07 -22.58
N ILE A 296 -6.04 12.58 -23.48
CA ILE A 296 -4.64 12.89 -23.21
C ILE A 296 -4.40 14.37 -23.46
N SER A 297 -3.84 15.09 -22.49
CA SER A 297 -3.61 16.52 -22.55
C SER A 297 -2.26 16.86 -21.91
N ARG A 298 -1.39 17.61 -22.60
CA ARG A 298 -0.07 18.05 -22.10
C ARG A 298 0.72 16.93 -21.40
N SER A 299 0.70 15.74 -21.97
CA SER A 299 1.23 14.53 -21.35
C SER A 299 2.11 13.76 -22.33
N VAL A 300 3.04 12.98 -21.78
CA VAL A 300 4.01 12.25 -22.59
C VAL A 300 3.87 10.75 -22.30
N LEU A 301 3.53 9.98 -23.32
CA LEU A 301 3.55 8.54 -23.31
C LEU A 301 4.81 8.09 -24.06
N TRP A 302 5.71 7.39 -23.39
CA TRP A 302 6.91 6.86 -24.02
C TRP A 302 6.61 5.63 -24.87
N GLU A 303 7.67 5.04 -25.44
CA GLU A 303 7.61 3.82 -26.21
C GLU A 303 6.80 2.73 -25.49
N ASP A 304 5.85 2.08 -26.20
CA ASP A 304 4.98 1.00 -25.73
C ASP A 304 4.11 1.34 -24.50
N ALA A 305 4.04 2.58 -24.05
CA ALA A 305 3.16 2.98 -22.97
C ALA A 305 1.68 2.84 -23.35
N ARG A 306 0.82 2.56 -22.38
CA ARG A 306 -0.60 2.29 -22.61
C ARG A 306 -1.50 3.14 -21.74
N ALA A 307 -2.43 3.85 -22.35
CA ALA A 307 -3.59 4.45 -21.73
C ALA A 307 -4.82 3.58 -22.03
N GLY A 308 -5.49 3.06 -21.00
CA GLY A 308 -6.69 2.23 -21.16
C GLY A 308 -7.91 3.02 -21.63
N GLU A 309 -8.99 2.31 -21.89
CA GLU A 309 -10.27 2.93 -22.28
C GLU A 309 -10.74 3.92 -21.20
N TRP A 310 -11.28 5.07 -21.61
CA TRP A 310 -11.76 6.11 -20.70
C TRP A 310 -10.71 6.71 -19.75
N ALA A 311 -9.42 6.40 -19.93
CA ALA A 311 -8.36 6.97 -19.12
C ALA A 311 -8.25 8.49 -19.34
N ARG A 312 -7.94 9.25 -18.27
CA ARG A 312 -7.73 10.69 -18.30
C ARG A 312 -6.31 11.00 -17.84
N ILE A 313 -5.51 11.55 -18.73
CA ILE A 313 -4.09 11.83 -18.45
C ILE A 313 -3.84 13.31 -18.77
N SER A 314 -3.49 14.08 -17.74
CA SER A 314 -3.28 15.53 -17.82
C SER A 314 -1.96 15.93 -17.18
N GLY A 315 -1.02 16.46 -17.97
CA GLY A 315 0.27 16.96 -17.47
C GLY A 315 1.18 15.87 -16.87
N ALA A 316 1.01 14.61 -17.28
CA ALA A 316 1.68 13.46 -16.70
C ALA A 316 2.61 12.75 -17.67
N VAL A 317 3.53 11.93 -17.13
CA VAL A 317 4.47 11.13 -17.93
C VAL A 317 4.25 9.63 -17.65
N LEU A 318 4.03 8.86 -18.72
CA LEU A 318 4.09 7.41 -18.70
C LEU A 318 5.38 6.96 -19.38
N CYS A 319 6.30 6.39 -18.62
CA CYS A 319 7.57 5.88 -19.14
C CYS A 319 7.38 4.61 -19.96
N ARG A 320 8.46 4.02 -20.45
CA ARG A 320 8.43 2.87 -21.37
C ARG A 320 7.62 1.71 -20.83
N GLY A 321 6.63 1.24 -21.61
CA GLY A 321 5.80 0.10 -21.25
C GLY A 321 4.90 0.32 -20.04
N ALA A 322 4.85 1.54 -19.47
CA ALA A 322 3.96 1.87 -18.36
C ALA A 322 2.49 1.80 -18.80
N GLN A 323 1.61 1.41 -17.89
CA GLN A 323 0.20 1.16 -18.21
C GLN A 323 -0.72 1.90 -17.25
N ALA A 324 -1.62 2.69 -17.78
CA ALA A 324 -2.77 3.23 -17.09
C ALA A 324 -4.01 2.38 -17.46
N GLY A 325 -4.67 1.77 -16.49
CA GLY A 325 -5.84 0.91 -16.69
C GLY A 325 -7.08 1.68 -17.17
N ALA A 326 -8.14 0.96 -17.49
CA ALA A 326 -9.39 1.57 -17.94
C ALA A 326 -9.96 2.55 -16.90
N GLY A 327 -10.33 3.77 -17.32
CA GLY A 327 -10.83 4.82 -16.46
C GLY A 327 -9.83 5.34 -15.41
N ALA A 328 -8.54 5.04 -15.55
CA ALA A 328 -7.51 5.59 -14.67
C ALA A 328 -7.29 7.09 -14.92
N GLU A 329 -6.95 7.82 -13.86
CA GLU A 329 -6.72 9.26 -13.91
C GLU A 329 -5.30 9.59 -13.44
N LEU A 330 -4.58 10.37 -14.23
CA LEU A 330 -3.25 10.90 -13.90
C LEU A 330 -3.28 12.42 -14.03
N TYR A 331 -2.80 13.09 -12.99
CA TYR A 331 -2.80 14.54 -12.89
C TYR A 331 -1.39 15.13 -13.05
N GLU A 332 -1.31 16.45 -13.09
CA GLU A 332 -0.13 17.24 -13.42
C GLU A 332 1.10 16.85 -12.58
N ASP A 333 2.26 16.88 -13.18
CA ASP A 333 3.57 16.56 -12.56
C ASP A 333 3.66 15.15 -11.96
N SER A 334 2.75 14.25 -12.37
CA SER A 334 2.80 12.86 -11.97
C SER A 334 3.51 11.98 -12.99
N ALA A 335 4.17 10.91 -12.52
CA ALA A 335 4.91 10.01 -13.41
C ALA A 335 4.75 8.53 -13.04
N LEU A 336 4.56 7.69 -14.06
CA LEU A 336 4.67 6.23 -13.99
C LEU A 336 6.00 5.79 -14.59
N GLY A 337 6.88 5.18 -13.79
CA GLY A 337 8.16 4.62 -14.22
C GLY A 337 8.02 3.44 -15.17
N ASP A 338 9.14 3.01 -15.77
CA ASP A 338 9.20 1.93 -16.77
C ASP A 338 8.47 0.67 -16.28
N GLY A 339 7.52 0.17 -17.09
CA GLY A 339 6.74 -1.03 -16.78
C GLY A 339 5.81 -0.95 -15.56
N ALA A 340 5.62 0.23 -14.96
CA ALA A 340 4.68 0.39 -13.86
C ALA A 340 3.23 0.29 -14.34
N VAL A 341 2.35 -0.27 -13.49
CA VAL A 341 0.94 -0.51 -13.83
C VAL A 341 0.03 0.19 -12.82
N LEU A 342 -0.75 1.13 -13.30
CA LEU A 342 -1.84 1.77 -12.58
C LEU A 342 -3.15 1.04 -12.91
N GLY A 343 -3.81 0.43 -11.91
CA GLY A 343 -5.01 -0.37 -12.09
C GLY A 343 -6.21 0.44 -12.61
N ALA A 344 -7.26 -0.27 -13.04
CA ALA A 344 -8.48 0.36 -13.56
C ALA A 344 -9.10 1.32 -12.53
N ARG A 345 -9.52 2.51 -12.97
CA ARG A 345 -10.11 3.57 -12.13
C ARG A 345 -9.24 4.00 -10.95
N ALA A 346 -7.95 3.65 -10.97
CA ALA A 346 -7.01 4.17 -9.99
C ALA A 346 -6.60 5.61 -10.35
N VAL A 347 -6.18 6.38 -9.35
CA VAL A 347 -5.86 7.81 -9.48
C VAL A 347 -4.43 8.06 -9.04
N LEU A 348 -3.65 8.68 -9.90
CA LEU A 348 -2.33 9.21 -9.56
C LEU A 348 -2.46 10.74 -9.40
N ALA A 349 -2.38 11.21 -8.16
CA ALA A 349 -2.56 12.62 -7.83
C ALA A 349 -1.40 13.47 -8.36
N SER A 350 -1.61 14.79 -8.45
CA SER A 350 -0.58 15.72 -8.88
C SER A 350 0.70 15.59 -8.07
N GLY A 351 1.85 15.57 -8.75
CA GLY A 351 3.17 15.43 -8.15
C GLY A 351 3.53 14.03 -7.67
N ALA A 352 2.60 13.06 -7.71
CA ALA A 352 2.87 11.70 -7.27
C ALA A 352 3.68 10.90 -8.30
N LYS A 353 4.71 10.18 -7.84
CA LYS A 353 5.65 9.47 -8.71
C LYS A 353 5.70 7.99 -8.34
N VAL A 354 5.60 7.14 -9.33
CA VAL A 354 5.62 5.67 -9.19
C VAL A 354 6.87 5.12 -9.84
N TRP A 355 7.71 4.44 -9.06
CA TRP A 355 8.97 3.85 -9.53
C TRP A 355 8.75 2.67 -10.49
N PRO A 356 9.78 2.28 -11.28
CA PRO A 356 9.68 1.21 -12.25
C PRO A 356 9.15 -0.12 -11.69
N GLY A 357 8.36 -0.84 -12.50
CA GLY A 357 7.84 -2.17 -12.19
C GLY A 357 6.82 -2.25 -11.06
N LYS A 358 6.34 -1.12 -10.53
CA LYS A 358 5.34 -1.09 -9.45
C LYS A 358 3.95 -1.38 -9.98
N ARG A 359 3.12 -2.00 -9.13
CA ARG A 359 1.71 -2.27 -9.41
C ARG A 359 0.83 -1.56 -8.39
N ILE A 360 -0.19 -0.88 -8.88
CA ILE A 360 -1.20 -0.19 -8.10
C ILE A 360 -2.52 -0.87 -8.41
N ASP A 361 -3.23 -1.31 -7.37
CA ASP A 361 -4.50 -2.00 -7.51
C ASP A 361 -5.60 -1.09 -8.08
N PRO A 362 -6.66 -1.68 -8.69
CA PRO A 362 -7.80 -0.92 -9.18
C PRO A 362 -8.44 -0.04 -8.10
N CYS A 363 -8.92 1.14 -8.50
CA CYS A 363 -9.61 2.11 -7.65
C CYS A 363 -8.76 2.71 -6.50
N VAL A 364 -7.46 2.49 -6.46
CA VAL A 364 -6.55 3.08 -5.45
C VAL A 364 -6.16 4.50 -5.85
N ARG A 365 -6.10 5.42 -4.88
CA ARG A 365 -5.54 6.76 -5.06
C ARG A 365 -4.13 6.85 -4.46
N VAL A 366 -3.14 7.14 -5.29
CA VAL A 366 -1.74 7.39 -4.88
C VAL A 366 -1.53 8.89 -4.76
N ARG A 367 -1.19 9.39 -3.57
CA ARG A 367 -0.99 10.83 -3.27
C ARG A 367 0.47 11.23 -3.10
N GLY A 368 1.38 10.29 -3.03
CA GLY A 368 2.81 10.53 -2.82
C GLY A 368 3.67 9.57 -3.62
N ASN A 369 4.97 9.64 -3.42
CA ASN A 369 5.92 8.82 -4.17
C ASN A 369 5.87 7.33 -3.73
N LEU A 370 5.72 6.42 -4.69
CA LEU A 370 5.75 4.99 -4.48
C LEU A 370 7.11 4.42 -4.93
N VAL A 371 8.08 4.41 -4.01
CA VAL A 371 9.46 3.92 -4.24
C VAL A 371 9.58 2.44 -3.88
N TRP A 372 9.05 2.04 -2.74
CA TRP A 372 9.11 0.70 -2.19
C TRP A 372 7.71 0.09 -2.04
N GLY A 373 7.59 -1.24 -2.16
CA GLY A 373 6.31 -1.93 -2.02
C GLY A 373 5.35 -1.68 -3.19
N GLY A 374 4.06 -1.81 -2.93
CA GLY A 374 2.95 -1.55 -3.85
C GLY A 374 1.86 -0.75 -3.13
N ALA A 375 0.96 -0.15 -3.87
CA ALA A 375 -0.26 0.43 -3.32
C ALA A 375 -1.39 -0.58 -3.51
N ALA A 376 -1.56 -1.45 -2.51
CA ALA A 376 -2.62 -2.45 -2.47
C ALA A 376 -3.87 -1.88 -1.77
N ARG A 377 -5.03 -2.37 -2.17
CA ARG A 377 -6.27 -2.14 -1.43
C ARG A 377 -6.19 -2.93 -0.13
N PRO A 378 -6.42 -2.34 1.05
CA PRO A 378 -6.46 -3.11 2.28
C PRO A 378 -7.60 -4.12 2.21
N GLU A 379 -7.36 -5.33 2.66
CA GLU A 379 -8.36 -6.37 2.80
C GLU A 379 -8.75 -6.46 4.27
N ILE A 380 -10.06 -6.33 4.56
CA ILE A 380 -10.61 -6.50 5.90
C ILE A 380 -11.46 -7.77 5.88
N ARG A 381 -11.18 -8.74 6.72
CA ARG A 381 -11.97 -9.96 6.86
C ARG A 381 -12.22 -10.29 8.33
N ALA A 382 -13.47 -10.53 8.67
CA ALA A 382 -13.90 -10.82 10.04
C ALA A 382 -13.31 -9.82 11.07
N GLY A 383 -13.33 -8.53 10.70
CA GLY A 383 -12.76 -7.46 11.51
C GLY A 383 -11.24 -7.45 11.60
N GLN A 384 -10.52 -8.21 10.80
CA GLN A 384 -9.04 -8.24 10.82
C GLN A 384 -8.45 -7.66 9.55
N THR A 385 -7.33 -6.93 9.71
CA THR A 385 -6.56 -6.37 8.58
C THR A 385 -5.10 -6.18 8.96
N ARG A 386 -4.29 -5.74 8.00
CA ARG A 386 -2.89 -5.37 8.20
C ARG A 386 -2.69 -3.87 8.06
N CYS A 387 -1.91 -3.31 8.98
CA CYS A 387 -1.42 -1.93 8.98
C CYS A 387 0.09 -1.98 9.18
N ALA A 388 0.85 -2.00 8.11
CA ALA A 388 2.30 -2.17 8.22
C ALA A 388 3.03 -0.87 8.62
N ARG A 389 2.39 0.30 8.43
CA ARG A 389 2.97 1.61 8.66
C ARG A 389 2.01 2.51 9.45
N PRO A 390 2.54 3.52 10.18
CA PRO A 390 1.70 4.50 10.88
C PRO A 390 0.68 5.20 9.98
N GLU A 391 1.03 5.50 8.73
CA GLU A 391 0.12 6.13 7.76
C GLU A 391 -1.08 5.24 7.44
N ASP A 392 -0.86 3.93 7.33
CA ASP A 392 -1.93 2.96 7.09
C ASP A 392 -2.91 2.92 8.26
N ALA A 393 -2.41 3.04 9.51
CA ALA A 393 -3.24 3.12 10.71
C ALA A 393 -4.07 4.41 10.75
N CYS A 394 -3.51 5.55 10.33
CA CYS A 394 -4.24 6.82 10.20
C CYS A 394 -5.39 6.69 9.20
N ILE A 395 -5.10 6.16 8.01
CA ILE A 395 -6.08 5.97 6.92
C ILE A 395 -7.18 5.00 7.38
N LEU A 396 -6.81 3.86 7.97
CA LEU A 396 -7.75 2.87 8.48
C LEU A 396 -8.68 3.44 9.54
N ALA A 397 -8.15 4.16 10.53
CA ALA A 397 -8.93 4.73 11.61
C ALA A 397 -9.96 5.75 11.11
N ALA A 398 -9.55 6.67 10.21
CA ALA A 398 -10.44 7.62 9.57
C ALA A 398 -11.52 6.93 8.73
N ALA A 399 -11.13 5.95 7.91
CA ALA A 399 -12.05 5.18 7.08
C ALA A 399 -13.05 4.37 7.93
N TRP A 400 -12.58 3.75 9.03
CA TRP A 400 -13.41 2.96 9.94
C TRP A 400 -14.48 3.81 10.61
N ARG A 401 -14.08 4.98 11.14
CA ARG A 401 -15.01 5.97 11.68
C ARG A 401 -16.14 6.30 10.69
N HIS A 402 -15.78 6.60 9.44
CA HIS A 402 -16.76 7.00 8.41
C HIS A 402 -17.56 5.81 7.85
N ALA A 403 -17.01 4.60 7.84
CA ALA A 403 -17.72 3.41 7.40
C ALA A 403 -18.90 3.09 8.33
N LEU A 404 -18.72 3.27 9.65
CA LEU A 404 -19.73 3.04 10.69
C LEU A 404 -20.51 4.30 11.08
N ASP A 405 -20.13 5.47 10.58
CA ASP A 405 -20.63 6.78 11.04
C ASP A 405 -20.52 6.96 12.57
N ALA A 406 -19.42 6.44 13.13
CA ALA A 406 -19.24 6.40 14.57
C ALA A 406 -18.68 7.74 15.10
N GLU A 407 -19.40 8.37 16.04
CA GLU A 407 -18.91 9.59 16.70
C GLU A 407 -17.91 9.28 17.80
N THR A 408 -18.07 8.15 18.49
CA THR A 408 -17.21 7.69 19.58
C THR A 408 -16.53 6.36 19.23
N LEU A 409 -15.21 6.29 19.39
CA LEU A 409 -14.42 5.08 19.13
C LEU A 409 -13.53 4.72 20.33
N ALA A 410 -13.41 3.42 20.60
CA ALA A 410 -12.50 2.89 21.62
C ALA A 410 -11.21 2.37 20.95
N LEU A 411 -10.05 2.74 21.50
CA LEU A 411 -8.73 2.36 21.01
C LEU A 411 -7.92 1.66 22.08
N CYS A 412 -7.23 0.57 21.66
CA CYS A 412 -6.25 -0.11 22.48
C CYS A 412 -5.17 -0.81 21.63
N HIS A 413 -4.18 -1.39 22.30
CA HIS A 413 -3.12 -2.19 21.69
C HIS A 413 -2.74 -3.41 22.55
N ASP A 414 -1.86 -4.27 22.05
CA ASP A 414 -1.44 -5.51 22.71
C ASP A 414 -0.18 -5.37 23.59
N ALA A 415 0.20 -4.15 23.97
CA ALA A 415 1.44 -3.82 24.69
C ALA A 415 2.74 -4.03 23.88
N SER A 416 2.70 -4.41 22.62
CA SER A 416 3.88 -4.39 21.75
C SER A 416 4.21 -2.97 21.31
N ALA A 417 5.51 -2.68 21.03
CA ALA A 417 5.94 -1.38 20.54
C ALA A 417 5.27 -1.03 19.20
N ASP A 418 5.09 -2.02 18.30
CA ASP A 418 4.37 -1.84 17.04
C ASP A 418 2.91 -1.43 17.28
N GLY A 419 2.21 -2.19 18.15
CA GLY A 419 0.82 -1.93 18.49
C GLY A 419 0.61 -0.54 19.12
N GLU A 420 1.49 -0.15 20.03
CA GLU A 420 1.46 1.18 20.66
C GLU A 420 1.67 2.31 19.63
N ALA A 421 2.68 2.18 18.76
CA ALA A 421 2.97 3.18 17.73
C ALA A 421 1.82 3.35 16.73
N LEU A 422 1.23 2.23 16.26
CA LEU A 422 0.08 2.27 15.36
C LEU A 422 -1.17 2.83 16.04
N CYS A 423 -1.40 2.50 17.32
CA CYS A 423 -2.50 3.05 18.11
C CYS A 423 -2.37 4.58 18.28
N ALA A 424 -1.15 5.08 18.54
CA ALA A 424 -0.87 6.50 18.65
C ALA A 424 -1.12 7.24 17.32
N ALA A 425 -0.74 6.66 16.19
CA ALA A 425 -1.00 7.22 14.86
C ALA A 425 -2.51 7.29 14.55
N ALA A 426 -3.23 6.19 14.79
CA ALA A 426 -4.68 6.12 14.63
C ALA A 426 -5.42 7.13 15.51
N TYR A 427 -5.00 7.28 16.76
CA TYR A 427 -5.54 8.26 17.69
C TYR A 427 -5.43 9.69 17.15
N GLY A 428 -4.25 10.09 16.67
CA GLY A 428 -4.05 11.41 16.07
C GLY A 428 -4.99 11.67 14.87
N ALA A 429 -5.18 10.67 14.03
CA ALA A 429 -6.09 10.76 12.89
C ALA A 429 -7.56 10.92 13.31
N LEU A 430 -8.00 10.17 14.32
CA LEU A 430 -9.38 10.27 14.83
C LEU A 430 -9.68 11.63 15.45
N LEU A 431 -8.74 12.20 16.23
CA LEU A 431 -8.86 13.56 16.75
C LEU A 431 -8.98 14.59 15.62
N ALA A 432 -8.16 14.45 14.58
CA ALA A 432 -8.20 15.32 13.41
C ALA A 432 -9.54 15.20 12.63
N CYS A 433 -10.17 14.03 12.66
CA CYS A 433 -11.50 13.80 12.09
C CYS A 433 -12.66 14.24 12.99
N GLY A 434 -12.40 14.81 14.18
CA GLY A 434 -13.42 15.27 15.12
C GLY A 434 -14.14 14.15 15.87
N ALA A 435 -13.52 12.98 16.05
CA ALA A 435 -14.10 11.87 16.80
C ALA A 435 -13.84 11.99 18.29
N LYS A 436 -14.79 11.54 19.11
CA LYS A 436 -14.56 11.27 20.52
C LYS A 436 -13.82 9.94 20.66
N THR A 437 -12.62 9.97 21.25
CA THR A 437 -11.74 8.81 21.32
C THR A 437 -11.54 8.37 22.76
N ILE A 438 -11.82 7.10 23.05
CA ILE A 438 -11.63 6.45 24.33
C ILE A 438 -10.34 5.63 24.26
N LEU A 439 -9.34 6.03 25.03
CA LEU A 439 -8.04 5.36 25.09
C LEU A 439 -7.97 4.44 26.30
N LEU A 440 -7.72 3.15 26.05
CA LEU A 440 -7.58 2.13 27.10
C LEU A 440 -6.10 1.80 27.39
N GLY A 441 -5.18 2.22 26.52
CA GLY A 441 -3.80 1.73 26.57
C GLY A 441 -3.72 0.29 26.06
N ALA A 442 -2.87 -0.50 26.68
CA ALA A 442 -2.79 -1.91 26.34
C ALA A 442 -3.97 -2.67 26.99
N ALA A 443 -4.76 -3.39 26.17
CA ALA A 443 -5.94 -4.14 26.63
C ALA A 443 -6.25 -5.37 25.77
N PRO A 444 -6.72 -6.49 26.35
CA PRO A 444 -7.21 -7.63 25.58
C PRO A 444 -8.61 -7.35 25.03
N PRO A 445 -9.08 -8.12 24.02
CA PRO A 445 -10.39 -7.93 23.39
C PRO A 445 -11.60 -7.86 24.34
N PRO A 446 -11.72 -8.70 25.39
CA PRO A 446 -12.85 -8.59 26.31
C PRO A 446 -12.94 -7.24 27.02
N VAL A 447 -11.78 -6.64 27.39
CA VAL A 447 -11.71 -5.31 28.00
C VAL A 447 -12.12 -4.22 27.01
N LEU A 448 -11.70 -4.31 25.75
CA LEU A 448 -12.12 -3.39 24.69
C LEU A 448 -13.64 -3.42 24.51
N ARG A 449 -14.25 -4.62 24.42
CA ARG A 449 -15.70 -4.78 24.26
C ARG A 449 -16.49 -4.24 25.46
N ALA A 450 -15.99 -4.49 26.67
CA ALA A 450 -16.60 -3.93 27.87
C ALA A 450 -16.56 -2.40 27.85
N ALA A 451 -15.42 -1.81 27.48
CA ALA A 451 -15.29 -0.36 27.36
C ALA A 451 -16.21 0.22 26.28
N GLN A 452 -16.33 -0.44 25.12
CA GLN A 452 -17.30 -0.03 24.09
C GLN A 452 -18.71 0.02 24.62
N THR A 453 -19.14 -1.02 25.31
CA THR A 453 -20.48 -1.11 25.90
C THR A 453 -20.71 -0.03 26.96
N LEU A 454 -19.77 0.11 27.92
CA LEU A 454 -19.88 1.05 29.03
C LEU A 454 -19.86 2.52 28.57
N CYS A 455 -19.04 2.83 27.58
CA CYS A 455 -18.87 4.19 27.06
C CYS A 455 -19.71 4.49 25.81
N ARG A 456 -20.54 3.55 25.36
CA ARG A 456 -21.37 3.64 24.15
C ARG A 456 -20.53 4.03 22.92
N ALA A 457 -19.39 3.36 22.74
CA ALA A 457 -18.53 3.57 21.59
C ALA A 457 -19.02 2.72 20.41
N GLY A 458 -19.43 3.38 19.33
CA GLY A 458 -19.97 2.72 18.14
C GLY A 458 -18.94 1.94 17.31
N ALA A 459 -17.66 2.03 17.65
CA ALA A 459 -16.59 1.29 17.00
C ALA A 459 -15.39 1.07 17.93
N GLY A 460 -14.61 0.00 17.65
CA GLY A 460 -13.36 -0.29 18.34
C GLY A 460 -12.24 -0.60 17.37
N LEU A 461 -11.01 -0.25 17.75
CA LEU A 461 -9.78 -0.61 17.05
C LEU A 461 -8.75 -1.10 18.06
N ARG A 462 -8.14 -2.24 17.77
CA ARG A 462 -7.05 -2.82 18.53
C ARG A 462 -5.87 -3.10 17.61
N PHE A 463 -4.69 -2.56 17.93
CA PHE A 463 -3.46 -2.75 17.17
C PHE A 463 -2.55 -3.77 17.83
N LEU A 464 -1.91 -4.61 17.00
CA LEU A 464 -1.17 -5.78 17.44
C LEU A 464 0.23 -5.81 16.84
N ARG A 465 1.10 -6.61 17.44
CA ARG A 465 2.44 -6.92 16.92
C ARG A 465 2.39 -7.35 15.46
N GLY A 466 3.40 -6.95 14.70
CA GLY A 466 3.55 -7.30 13.29
C GLY A 466 2.57 -6.58 12.37
N GLY A 467 2.06 -5.42 12.78
CA GLY A 467 1.21 -4.57 11.97
C GLY A 467 -0.17 -5.17 11.70
N LYS A 468 -0.75 -5.89 12.63
CA LYS A 468 -2.13 -6.39 12.56
C LYS A 468 -3.07 -5.43 13.29
N ALA A 469 -4.30 -5.33 12.80
CA ALA A 469 -5.37 -4.58 13.45
C ALA A 469 -6.65 -5.40 13.54
N GLN A 470 -7.34 -5.30 14.67
CA GLN A 470 -8.67 -5.85 14.92
C GLN A 470 -9.69 -4.72 15.01
N LEU A 471 -10.80 -4.89 14.32
CA LEU A 471 -11.85 -3.90 14.14
C LEU A 471 -13.17 -4.47 14.68
N THR A 472 -13.88 -3.69 15.45
CA THR A 472 -15.20 -4.05 15.97
C THR A 472 -16.21 -2.94 15.67
N ALA A 473 -17.47 -3.33 15.50
CA ALA A 473 -18.60 -2.42 15.38
C ALA A 473 -19.23 -2.15 16.76
N ASP A 474 -20.41 -1.54 16.78
CA ASP A 474 -21.15 -1.25 18.00
C ASP A 474 -21.32 -2.50 18.89
N GLY A 475 -21.22 -2.34 20.21
CA GLY A 475 -21.24 -3.45 21.17
C GLY A 475 -20.02 -4.38 21.13
N GLY A 476 -18.99 -4.07 20.34
CA GLY A 476 -17.79 -4.89 20.20
C GLY A 476 -17.97 -6.11 19.28
N VAL A 477 -19.05 -6.13 18.49
CA VAL A 477 -19.33 -7.23 17.54
C VAL A 477 -18.44 -7.16 16.30
N LEU A 478 -18.31 -8.28 15.60
CA LEU A 478 -17.64 -8.32 14.32
C LEU A 478 -18.43 -7.51 13.28
N PRO A 479 -17.75 -6.74 12.42
CA PRO A 479 -18.40 -5.94 11.40
C PRO A 479 -19.00 -6.80 10.30
N ALA A 480 -20.18 -6.42 9.82
CA ALA A 480 -20.78 -7.04 8.64
C ALA A 480 -19.90 -6.82 7.40
N ARG A 481 -19.86 -7.76 6.46
CA ARG A 481 -19.03 -7.68 5.24
C ARG A 481 -19.29 -6.41 4.40
N SER A 482 -20.53 -5.90 4.43
CA SER A 482 -20.89 -4.64 3.77
C SER A 482 -20.12 -3.43 4.36
N VAL A 483 -19.95 -3.40 5.69
CA VAL A 483 -19.20 -2.36 6.40
C VAL A 483 -17.70 -2.48 6.10
N GLU A 484 -17.17 -3.71 6.12
CA GLU A 484 -15.77 -3.95 5.76
C GLU A 484 -15.47 -3.46 4.34
N ARG A 485 -16.31 -3.82 3.34
CA ARG A 485 -16.16 -3.34 1.96
C ARG A 485 -16.25 -1.82 1.84
N LYS A 486 -17.12 -1.18 2.62
CA LYS A 486 -17.20 0.29 2.67
C LYS A 486 -15.91 0.89 3.22
N ALA A 487 -15.34 0.33 4.30
CA ALA A 487 -14.08 0.77 4.87
C ALA A 487 -12.91 0.54 3.90
N GLU A 488 -12.82 -0.63 3.26
CA GLU A 488 -11.81 -0.92 2.22
C GLU A 488 -11.85 0.10 1.08
N ALA A 489 -13.07 0.45 0.62
CA ALA A 489 -13.24 1.46 -0.43
C ALA A 489 -12.82 2.87 0.03
N LEU A 490 -13.16 3.25 1.28
CA LEU A 490 -12.75 4.52 1.87
C LEU A 490 -11.23 4.59 2.08
N CYS A 491 -10.59 3.51 2.53
CA CYS A 491 -9.11 3.45 2.62
C CYS A 491 -8.46 3.65 1.24
N ALA A 492 -8.95 2.93 0.23
CA ALA A 492 -8.37 2.98 -1.12
C ALA A 492 -8.53 4.36 -1.77
N ARG A 493 -9.70 4.99 -1.65
CA ARG A 493 -10.01 6.29 -2.26
C ARG A 493 -9.64 7.47 -1.39
N GLN A 494 -9.54 7.26 -0.06
CA GLN A 494 -9.42 8.34 0.93
C GLN A 494 -10.51 9.42 0.76
N ASP A 495 -11.71 8.97 0.41
CA ASP A 495 -12.87 9.82 0.15
C ASP A 495 -13.67 10.02 1.45
N TYR A 496 -13.12 10.82 2.35
CA TYR A 496 -13.74 11.26 3.60
C TYR A 496 -13.35 12.72 3.86
N PRO A 497 -14.10 13.45 4.72
CA PRO A 497 -13.85 14.87 4.98
C PRO A 497 -12.41 15.14 5.39
N ALA A 498 -11.88 16.28 4.93
CA ALA A 498 -10.53 16.70 5.27
C ALA A 498 -10.36 16.84 6.81
N PRO A 499 -9.15 16.63 7.34
CA PRO A 499 -8.86 16.84 8.75
C PRO A 499 -9.28 18.24 9.22
N PHE A 500 -9.75 18.33 10.49
CA PHE A 500 -10.17 19.57 11.16
C PHE A 500 -11.36 20.33 10.56
N THR A 501 -12.03 19.81 9.53
CA THR A 501 -13.23 20.44 8.97
C THR A 501 -14.45 20.34 9.87
N ARG A 502 -14.49 19.34 10.76
CA ARG A 502 -15.57 19.08 11.73
C ARG A 502 -15.20 19.48 13.19
N GLY A 503 -14.17 20.29 13.39
CA GLY A 503 -13.68 20.66 14.70
C GLY A 503 -12.61 19.69 15.22
N ARG A 504 -12.24 19.85 16.52
CA ARG A 504 -11.30 18.94 17.20
C ARG A 504 -12.06 17.84 17.90
N GLY A 505 -11.57 16.62 17.83
CA GLY A 505 -12.10 15.49 18.58
C GLY A 505 -11.80 15.59 20.07
N GLU A 506 -12.56 14.85 20.86
CA GLU A 506 -12.40 14.75 22.31
C GLU A 506 -11.64 13.48 22.70
N THR A 507 -10.96 13.52 23.84
CA THR A 507 -10.26 12.35 24.39
C THR A 507 -10.75 12.01 25.78
N VAL A 508 -11.08 10.74 25.98
CA VAL A 508 -11.33 10.16 27.30
C VAL A 508 -10.27 9.08 27.54
N ARG A 509 -9.50 9.20 28.59
CA ARG A 509 -8.55 8.17 29.02
C ARG A 509 -9.17 7.35 30.14
N LEU A 510 -9.35 6.05 29.91
CA LEU A 510 -9.77 5.12 30.95
C LEU A 510 -8.53 4.58 31.66
N ALA A 511 -8.19 5.19 32.79
CA ALA A 511 -6.97 4.86 33.54
C ALA A 511 -6.93 3.40 34.03
N ASP A 512 -8.10 2.82 34.32
CA ASP A 512 -8.22 1.42 34.77
C ASP A 512 -9.42 0.73 34.11
N ALA A 513 -9.32 0.52 32.80
CA ALA A 513 -10.33 -0.21 32.04
C ALA A 513 -10.50 -1.67 32.51
N GLU A 514 -9.43 -2.28 33.01
CA GLU A 514 -9.45 -3.66 33.51
C GLU A 514 -10.30 -3.78 34.78
N SER A 515 -10.21 -2.87 35.72
CA SER A 515 -11.05 -2.90 36.93
C SER A 515 -12.54 -2.69 36.61
N LEU A 516 -12.84 -1.81 35.63
CA LEU A 516 -14.23 -1.64 35.16
C LEU A 516 -14.75 -2.92 34.51
N TYR A 517 -13.92 -3.57 33.71
CA TYR A 517 -14.25 -4.87 33.11
C TYR A 517 -14.46 -5.95 34.17
N ILE A 518 -13.52 -6.09 35.14
CA ILE A 518 -13.64 -7.07 36.22
C ILE A 518 -14.94 -6.84 37.03
N GLY A 519 -15.23 -5.61 37.41
CA GLY A 519 -16.48 -5.26 38.10
C GLY A 519 -17.73 -5.69 37.32
N ALA A 520 -17.69 -5.49 35.97
CA ALA A 520 -18.81 -5.85 35.11
C ALA A 520 -19.02 -7.37 34.93
N ILE A 521 -17.95 -8.19 35.02
CA ILE A 521 -18.08 -9.66 34.87
C ILE A 521 -18.26 -10.37 36.21
N THR A 522 -17.89 -9.77 37.34
CA THR A 522 -18.05 -10.35 38.67
C THR A 522 -19.43 -10.06 39.29
N ALA A 523 -20.18 -9.10 38.76
CA ALA A 523 -21.48 -8.69 39.30
C ALA A 523 -22.47 -9.88 39.46
N ASP A 524 -22.45 -10.85 38.59
CA ASP A 524 -23.34 -12.02 38.59
C ASP A 524 -22.63 -13.36 38.76
N THR A 525 -21.28 -13.34 38.83
CA THR A 525 -20.43 -14.54 38.90
C THR A 525 -19.68 -14.71 40.22
N ALA A 526 -19.73 -13.73 41.13
CA ALA A 526 -19.05 -13.80 42.39
C ALA A 526 -19.52 -14.97 43.27
N HIS A 527 -18.57 -15.54 43.99
CA HIS A 527 -18.80 -16.57 45.01
C HIS A 527 -19.68 -16.00 46.15
N ARG A 528 -20.68 -16.79 46.59
CA ARG A 528 -21.64 -16.38 47.62
C ARG A 528 -21.38 -17.10 48.94
N PRO A 529 -21.70 -16.51 50.08
CA PRO A 529 -21.64 -17.21 51.36
C PRO A 529 -22.48 -18.50 51.31
N GLY A 530 -21.89 -19.61 51.65
CA GLY A 530 -22.54 -20.93 51.65
C GLY A 530 -22.33 -21.74 50.36
N ASP A 531 -21.80 -21.16 49.29
CA ASP A 531 -21.40 -21.90 48.11
C ASP A 531 -20.17 -22.79 48.38
N SER A 532 -20.05 -23.92 47.70
CA SER A 532 -18.82 -24.70 47.70
C SER A 532 -17.70 -23.99 46.94
N SER A 533 -16.44 -24.27 47.27
CA SER A 533 -15.27 -23.63 46.61
C SER A 533 -14.67 -24.57 45.57
N PRO A 534 -14.96 -24.43 44.29
CA PRO A 534 -14.33 -25.22 43.24
C PRO A 534 -12.82 -24.92 43.17
N ARG A 535 -11.98 -25.96 43.03
CA ARG A 535 -10.55 -25.80 42.82
C ARG A 535 -10.27 -25.59 41.34
N VAL A 536 -9.72 -24.42 41.02
CA VAL A 536 -9.52 -23.94 39.65
C VAL A 536 -8.04 -23.76 39.38
N ARG A 537 -7.61 -24.22 38.20
CA ARG A 537 -6.30 -23.86 37.62
C ARG A 537 -6.51 -23.21 36.27
N ALA A 538 -5.97 -22.03 36.10
CA ALA A 538 -6.07 -21.25 34.88
C ALA A 538 -4.69 -21.10 34.23
N PHE A 539 -4.62 -21.24 32.92
CA PHE A 539 -3.39 -21.20 32.14
C PHE A 539 -3.52 -20.13 31.07
N ALA A 540 -2.71 -19.07 31.18
CA ALA A 540 -2.68 -17.97 30.24
C ALA A 540 -1.51 -18.10 29.26
N ALA A 541 -1.61 -17.48 28.11
CA ALA A 541 -0.55 -17.49 27.11
C ALA A 541 0.66 -16.62 27.50
N ASP A 542 0.43 -15.57 28.30
CA ASP A 542 1.46 -14.65 28.78
C ASP A 542 1.16 -14.13 30.19
N GLU A 543 2.15 -13.45 30.80
CA GLU A 543 2.06 -12.97 32.19
C GLU A 543 1.02 -11.85 32.37
N ARG A 544 0.74 -11.09 31.36
CA ARG A 544 -0.25 -10.02 31.42
C ARG A 544 -1.68 -10.58 31.49
N ASP A 545 -1.97 -11.52 30.60
CA ASP A 545 -3.24 -12.25 30.63
C ASP A 545 -3.39 -13.00 31.94
N ALA A 546 -2.30 -13.61 32.47
CA ALA A 546 -2.27 -14.24 33.77
C ALA A 546 -2.58 -13.28 34.93
N ALA A 547 -2.03 -12.05 34.89
CA ALA A 547 -2.30 -11.04 35.89
C ALA A 547 -3.78 -10.61 35.91
N LEU A 548 -4.39 -10.44 34.71
CA LEU A 548 -5.81 -10.12 34.61
C LEU A 548 -6.69 -11.26 35.13
N LEU A 549 -6.34 -12.52 34.83
CA LEU A 549 -7.05 -13.72 35.35
C LEU A 549 -6.97 -13.80 36.88
N ARG A 550 -5.80 -13.58 37.50
CA ARG A 550 -5.64 -13.55 38.96
C ARG A 550 -6.58 -12.50 39.55
N ARG A 551 -6.54 -11.26 39.07
CA ARG A 551 -7.41 -10.16 39.53
C ARG A 551 -8.90 -10.49 39.39
N ALA A 552 -9.30 -11.11 38.27
CA ALA A 552 -10.70 -11.45 38.03
C ALA A 552 -11.17 -12.58 38.96
N LEU A 553 -10.37 -13.61 39.20
CA LEU A 553 -10.66 -14.71 40.11
C LEU A 553 -10.69 -14.24 41.58
N ASP A 554 -9.74 -13.41 41.99
CA ASP A 554 -9.69 -12.83 43.34
C ASP A 554 -10.92 -11.94 43.57
N ALA A 555 -11.26 -11.07 42.63
CA ALA A 555 -12.43 -10.21 42.73
C ALA A 555 -13.76 -11.00 42.75
N ALA A 556 -13.79 -12.17 42.09
CA ALA A 556 -14.94 -13.06 42.15
C ALA A 556 -14.96 -13.96 43.40
N GLY A 557 -13.90 -13.97 44.20
CA GLY A 557 -13.80 -14.77 45.44
C GLY A 557 -13.45 -16.24 45.24
N TYR A 558 -12.83 -16.62 44.11
CA TYR A 558 -12.40 -18.00 43.82
C TYR A 558 -10.91 -18.18 44.07
N ALA A 559 -10.56 -19.15 44.92
CA ALA A 559 -9.17 -19.58 45.10
C ALA A 559 -8.70 -20.35 43.85
N ALA A 560 -7.72 -19.83 43.15
CA ALA A 560 -7.24 -20.42 41.89
C ALA A 560 -5.72 -20.28 41.77
N ALA A 561 -5.06 -21.29 41.16
CA ALA A 561 -3.69 -21.19 40.67
C ALA A 561 -3.72 -20.68 39.20
N VAL A 562 -2.99 -19.60 38.94
CA VAL A 562 -2.88 -19.05 37.57
C VAL A 562 -1.43 -19.14 37.13
N GLU A 563 -1.18 -19.87 36.06
CA GLU A 563 0.13 -20.15 35.49
C GLU A 563 0.25 -19.65 34.04
N VAL A 564 1.47 -19.33 33.62
CA VAL A 564 1.75 -19.01 32.22
C VAL A 564 2.12 -20.27 31.47
N LEU A 565 1.39 -20.57 30.39
CA LEU A 565 1.63 -21.71 29.50
C LEU A 565 1.75 -21.18 28.07
N PRO A 566 2.96 -21.10 27.50
CA PRO A 566 3.13 -20.66 26.11
C PRO A 566 2.38 -21.54 25.10
N GLU A 567 1.81 -20.93 24.07
CA GLU A 567 0.93 -21.58 23.05
C GLU A 567 1.49 -22.83 22.35
N LYS A 568 2.80 -23.11 22.43
CA LYS A 568 3.47 -24.21 21.71
C LYS A 568 3.52 -25.55 22.47
N ARG A 569 2.82 -25.70 23.58
CA ARG A 569 2.78 -26.98 24.29
C ARG A 569 1.58 -27.80 23.85
N ASP A 570 1.81 -28.91 23.16
CA ASP A 570 0.78 -29.88 22.71
C ASP A 570 0.15 -30.69 23.84
N SER A 571 0.77 -30.72 25.03
CA SER A 571 0.28 -31.50 26.18
C SER A 571 -0.44 -30.63 27.19
N LEU A 572 -1.62 -31.08 27.63
CA LEU A 572 -2.34 -30.44 28.73
C LEU A 572 -1.56 -30.64 30.05
N PRO A 573 -1.60 -29.66 30.96
CA PRO A 573 -1.08 -29.81 32.32
C PRO A 573 -1.81 -30.89 33.07
N GLN A 574 -1.10 -31.64 33.91
CA GLN A 574 -1.74 -32.62 34.79
C GLN A 574 -2.55 -31.92 35.89
N LEU A 575 -3.75 -32.40 36.11
CA LEU A 575 -4.67 -31.92 37.14
C LEU A 575 -4.98 -33.02 38.12
N GLU A 576 -5.30 -32.65 39.35
CA GLU A 576 -5.87 -33.54 40.34
C GLU A 576 -7.34 -33.86 40.02
N PRO A 577 -7.89 -34.99 40.44
CA PRO A 577 -9.27 -35.40 40.12
C PRO A 577 -10.37 -34.43 40.53
N TRP A 578 -10.08 -33.53 41.45
CA TRP A 578 -11.00 -32.48 41.96
C TRP A 578 -10.74 -31.09 41.36
N GLU A 579 -9.69 -30.93 40.50
CA GLU A 579 -9.36 -29.66 39.86
C GLU A 579 -10.08 -29.53 38.53
N THR A 580 -10.41 -28.28 38.19
CA THR A 580 -10.89 -27.90 36.87
C THR A 580 -9.89 -26.95 36.22
N GLY A 581 -9.43 -27.32 35.03
CA GLY A 581 -8.47 -26.53 34.24
C GLY A 581 -9.15 -25.66 33.19
N PHE A 582 -8.61 -24.47 33.02
CA PHE A 582 -8.99 -23.54 31.94
C PHE A 582 -7.73 -23.08 31.21
N ARG A 583 -7.62 -23.39 29.92
CA ARG A 583 -6.53 -22.93 29.05
C ARG A 583 -7.02 -21.81 28.16
N PHE A 584 -6.34 -20.69 28.19
CA PHE A 584 -6.67 -19.50 27.40
C PHE A 584 -5.70 -19.33 26.25
N ALA A 585 -6.23 -19.05 25.06
CA ALA A 585 -5.45 -18.50 23.96
C ALA A 585 -5.11 -17.02 24.26
N ALA A 586 -4.09 -16.48 23.59
CA ALA A 586 -3.72 -15.08 23.72
C ALA A 586 -4.92 -14.15 23.52
N GLY A 587 -5.07 -13.16 24.42
CA GLY A 587 -6.15 -12.19 24.39
C GLY A 587 -7.47 -12.63 25.06
N LEU A 588 -7.53 -13.78 25.70
CA LEU A 588 -8.58 -14.19 26.64
C LEU A 588 -10.02 -14.32 26.06
N GLU A 589 -10.18 -14.34 24.74
CA GLU A 589 -11.49 -14.46 24.09
C GLU A 589 -12.11 -15.85 24.23
N ARG A 590 -11.28 -16.89 24.33
CA ARG A 590 -11.70 -18.29 24.41
C ARG A 590 -10.98 -18.98 25.55
N ALA A 591 -11.72 -19.81 26.28
CA ALA A 591 -11.22 -20.72 27.28
C ALA A 591 -11.56 -22.16 26.92
N GLU A 592 -10.56 -23.02 26.84
CA GLU A 592 -10.73 -24.47 26.76
C GLU A 592 -10.80 -25.01 28.18
N ILE A 593 -11.75 -25.92 28.39
CA ILE A 593 -12.06 -26.45 29.72
C ILE A 593 -11.62 -27.92 29.75
N PHE A 594 -10.94 -28.36 30.78
CA PHE A 594 -10.46 -29.74 30.91
C PHE A 594 -10.38 -30.19 32.37
N ASP A 595 -10.32 -31.52 32.57
CA ASP A 595 -10.11 -32.18 33.88
C ASP A 595 -8.88 -33.11 33.81
N CYS A 596 -8.67 -33.93 34.87
CA CYS A 596 -7.59 -34.88 34.94
C CYS A 596 -7.64 -35.99 33.86
N ARG A 597 -8.75 -36.16 33.14
CA ARG A 597 -8.90 -37.12 32.04
C ARG A 597 -8.63 -36.49 30.68
N GLY A 598 -8.51 -35.16 30.62
CA GLY A 598 -8.25 -34.44 29.41
C GLY A 598 -9.35 -33.44 29.05
N MET A 599 -9.32 -33.00 27.81
CA MET A 599 -10.24 -32.01 27.27
C MET A 599 -11.49 -32.69 26.68
N PRO A 600 -12.70 -32.30 27.09
CA PRO A 600 -13.91 -32.71 26.41
C PRO A 600 -13.88 -32.30 24.94
N ASP A 601 -14.57 -33.05 24.08
CA ASP A 601 -14.76 -32.67 22.68
C ASP A 601 -15.52 -31.37 22.53
N SER A 602 -15.51 -30.81 21.32
CA SER A 602 -16.09 -29.50 21.04
C SER A 602 -17.60 -29.43 21.28
N ALA A 603 -18.33 -30.56 21.08
CA ALA A 603 -19.74 -30.65 21.39
C ALA A 603 -20.01 -30.51 22.89
N ARG A 604 -19.29 -31.29 23.72
CA ARG A 604 -19.40 -31.21 25.17
C ARG A 604 -18.98 -29.84 25.71
N GLN A 605 -17.93 -29.23 25.16
CA GLN A 605 -17.54 -27.87 25.52
C GLN A 605 -18.66 -26.84 25.22
N THR A 606 -19.34 -27.01 24.09
CA THR A 606 -20.49 -26.16 23.73
C THR A 606 -21.63 -26.38 24.72
N LEU A 607 -22.00 -27.62 25.00
CA LEU A 607 -23.06 -27.96 25.96
C LEU A 607 -22.74 -27.40 27.37
N LEU A 608 -21.50 -27.49 27.84
CA LEU A 608 -21.05 -26.93 29.13
C LEU A 608 -21.27 -25.40 29.16
N ALA A 609 -20.93 -24.70 28.10
CA ALA A 609 -21.14 -23.25 28.03
C ALA A 609 -22.61 -22.86 28.18
N PHE A 610 -23.52 -23.57 27.50
CA PHE A 610 -24.96 -23.35 27.64
C PHE A 610 -25.51 -23.85 28.98
N ALA A 611 -24.99 -24.94 29.48
CA ALA A 611 -25.33 -25.41 30.83
C ALA A 611 -24.99 -24.40 31.92
N ALA A 612 -23.99 -23.56 31.73
CA ALA A 612 -23.60 -22.51 32.68
C ALA A 612 -24.45 -21.22 32.61
N PHE A 613 -25.42 -21.12 31.71
CA PHE A 613 -26.31 -19.95 31.64
C PHE A 613 -27.13 -19.79 32.95
N PRO A 614 -27.42 -18.52 33.33
CA PRO A 614 -28.35 -18.27 34.47
C PRO A 614 -29.67 -18.99 34.31
N ALA A 615 -30.32 -19.34 35.40
CA ALA A 615 -31.61 -20.00 35.35
C ALA A 615 -32.75 -19.11 34.75
N GLU A 616 -32.54 -17.82 34.80
CA GLU A 616 -33.43 -16.78 34.25
C GLU A 616 -33.35 -16.67 32.72
N GLU A 617 -32.20 -17.12 32.11
CA GLU A 617 -31.98 -17.09 30.67
C GLU A 617 -32.80 -18.18 30.00
N ARG A 618 -34.00 -17.82 29.46
CA ARG A 618 -34.97 -18.76 28.89
C ARG A 618 -35.01 -18.79 27.35
N ALA A 619 -34.33 -17.88 26.69
CA ALA A 619 -34.23 -17.82 25.24
C ALA A 619 -32.77 -17.94 24.83
N TRP A 620 -32.39 -19.11 24.30
CA TRP A 620 -30.97 -19.38 23.92
C TRP A 620 -30.80 -19.21 22.42
N THR A 621 -29.65 -18.66 22.05
CA THR A 621 -29.25 -18.48 20.65
C THR A 621 -27.97 -19.28 20.42
N CYS A 622 -27.97 -20.16 19.44
CA CYS A 622 -26.80 -20.97 19.05
C CYS A 622 -26.55 -20.94 17.54
N ARG A 623 -25.37 -21.37 17.12
CA ARG A 623 -25.06 -21.55 15.70
C ARG A 623 -25.92 -22.64 15.09
N LEU A 624 -26.11 -22.60 13.77
CA LEU A 624 -26.86 -23.63 13.04
C LEU A 624 -26.18 -25.02 13.19
N ASP A 625 -24.86 -25.04 13.21
CA ASP A 625 -24.00 -26.22 13.34
C ASP A 625 -23.77 -26.67 14.80
N ALA A 626 -24.39 -26.00 15.79
CA ALA A 626 -24.29 -26.42 17.18
C ALA A 626 -24.90 -27.80 17.40
N PRO A 627 -24.38 -28.60 18.36
CA PRO A 627 -24.84 -29.96 18.63
C PRO A 627 -26.34 -30.07 18.79
N ALA A 628 -26.96 -31.13 18.25
CA ALA A 628 -28.40 -31.39 18.40
C ALA A 628 -28.75 -31.72 19.86
N ALA A 629 -27.86 -32.27 20.61
CA ALA A 629 -27.99 -32.51 22.04
C ALA A 629 -28.29 -31.20 22.82
N LEU A 630 -28.02 -30.03 22.25
CA LEU A 630 -28.37 -28.74 22.83
C LEU A 630 -29.87 -28.51 22.87
N ASP A 631 -30.66 -29.08 21.94
CA ASP A 631 -32.10 -29.00 21.93
C ASP A 631 -32.71 -29.77 23.16
N GLU A 632 -32.10 -30.90 23.54
CA GLU A 632 -32.48 -31.64 24.73
C GLU A 632 -32.10 -30.88 26.02
N LEU A 633 -30.89 -30.34 26.06
CA LEU A 633 -30.43 -29.54 27.19
C LEU A 633 -31.33 -28.30 27.38
N ALA A 634 -31.70 -27.59 26.31
CA ALA A 634 -32.60 -26.44 26.37
C ALA A 634 -33.98 -26.82 26.91
N ARG A 635 -34.59 -27.93 26.41
CA ARG A 635 -35.85 -28.46 26.93
C ARG A 635 -35.79 -28.81 28.42
N SER A 636 -34.74 -29.50 28.87
CA SER A 636 -34.56 -29.85 30.28
C SER A 636 -34.43 -28.63 31.19
N ARG A 637 -34.02 -27.48 30.63
CA ARG A 637 -33.92 -26.20 31.33
C ARG A 637 -35.13 -25.29 31.16
N GLY A 638 -36.14 -25.72 30.41
CA GLY A 638 -37.32 -24.90 30.07
C GLY A 638 -36.96 -23.66 29.24
N ALA A 639 -35.90 -23.77 28.42
CA ALA A 639 -35.47 -22.70 27.55
C ALA A 639 -35.91 -22.98 26.10
N SER A 640 -36.23 -21.94 25.34
CA SER A 640 -36.37 -21.98 23.89
C SER A 640 -34.98 -21.84 23.21
N LEU A 641 -34.75 -22.56 22.12
CA LEU A 641 -33.51 -22.52 21.36
C LEU A 641 -33.73 -21.98 19.96
N SER A 642 -33.04 -20.91 19.60
CA SER A 642 -33.00 -20.34 18.27
C SER A 642 -31.65 -20.65 17.62
N ARG A 643 -31.66 -21.24 16.42
CA ARG A 643 -30.48 -21.55 15.63
C ARG A 643 -30.28 -20.49 14.56
N VAL A 644 -29.06 -19.95 14.48
CA VAL A 644 -28.69 -18.89 13.55
C VAL A 644 -27.58 -19.41 12.65
N GLY A 645 -27.78 -19.26 11.35
CA GLY A 645 -26.76 -19.52 10.34
C GLY A 645 -26.00 -18.24 9.95
N GLY A 646 -25.33 -18.29 8.81
CA GLY A 646 -24.53 -17.18 8.30
C GLY A 646 -23.07 -17.21 8.75
N ASP A 647 -22.37 -16.14 8.43
CA ASP A 647 -20.96 -15.95 8.80
C ASP A 647 -20.83 -15.51 10.28
N ASP A 648 -19.58 -15.40 10.73
CA ASP A 648 -19.26 -15.01 12.11
C ASP A 648 -19.81 -13.63 12.50
N ALA A 649 -19.96 -12.71 11.56
CA ALA A 649 -20.53 -11.38 11.83
C ALA A 649 -22.05 -11.43 12.03
N VAL A 650 -22.76 -12.25 11.25
CA VAL A 650 -24.20 -12.52 11.44
C VAL A 650 -24.45 -13.17 12.80
N TRP A 651 -23.62 -14.16 13.13
CA TRP A 651 -23.64 -14.83 14.42
C TRP A 651 -23.39 -13.86 15.58
N ASP A 652 -22.35 -13.04 15.52
CA ASP A 652 -22.02 -12.05 16.55
C ASP A 652 -23.16 -11.05 16.77
N ALA A 653 -23.74 -10.56 15.69
CA ALA A 653 -24.87 -9.63 15.76
C ALA A 653 -26.12 -10.30 16.36
N ALA A 654 -26.34 -11.58 16.12
CA ALA A 654 -27.44 -12.34 16.71
C ALA A 654 -27.23 -12.54 18.21
N LEU A 655 -26.01 -12.90 18.64
CA LEU A 655 -25.66 -13.02 20.05
C LEU A 655 -25.83 -11.69 20.80
N TRP A 656 -25.39 -10.58 20.21
CA TRP A 656 -25.52 -9.26 20.82
C TRP A 656 -27.00 -8.88 21.03
N ARG A 657 -27.85 -9.16 20.04
CA ARG A 657 -29.31 -8.96 20.14
C ARG A 657 -29.97 -9.89 21.17
N ALA A 658 -29.45 -11.10 21.34
CA ALA A 658 -29.92 -12.04 22.34
C ALA A 658 -29.62 -11.62 23.79
N GLY A 659 -28.60 -10.77 23.99
CA GLY A 659 -28.26 -10.19 25.28
C GLY A 659 -26.81 -10.31 25.67
N THR A 660 -26.40 -9.42 26.57
CA THR A 660 -25.00 -9.30 27.01
C THR A 660 -24.45 -10.59 27.63
N THR A 661 -25.25 -11.33 28.38
CA THR A 661 -24.85 -12.61 29.00
C THR A 661 -24.49 -13.63 27.93
N GLN A 662 -25.33 -13.85 26.94
CA GLN A 662 -25.08 -14.81 25.88
C GLN A 662 -23.89 -14.41 25.03
N TYR A 663 -23.78 -13.12 24.72
CA TYR A 663 -22.61 -12.58 23.98
C TYR A 663 -21.30 -12.83 24.72
N ARG A 664 -21.24 -12.48 26.04
CA ARG A 664 -20.06 -12.71 26.87
C ARG A 664 -19.72 -14.20 27.01
N MET A 665 -20.71 -15.07 27.20
CA MET A 665 -20.48 -16.53 27.27
C MET A 665 -19.79 -17.10 26.04
N GLN A 666 -19.98 -16.49 24.87
CA GLN A 666 -19.42 -16.96 23.60
C GLN A 666 -18.13 -16.20 23.20
N ARG A 667 -17.93 -14.97 23.62
CA ARG A 667 -16.86 -14.07 23.18
C ARG A 667 -15.93 -13.59 24.30
N ASP A 668 -16.11 -14.08 25.53
CA ASP A 668 -15.32 -13.71 26.68
C ASP A 668 -14.99 -14.97 27.50
N GLY A 669 -13.76 -15.47 27.33
CA GLY A 669 -13.30 -16.68 28.01
C GLY A 669 -13.22 -16.53 29.52
N VAL A 670 -12.92 -15.33 30.03
CA VAL A 670 -12.83 -15.06 31.47
C VAL A 670 -14.24 -15.11 32.08
N TYR A 671 -15.22 -14.44 31.46
CA TYR A 671 -16.59 -14.51 31.92
C TYR A 671 -17.14 -15.94 31.89
N ARG A 672 -16.87 -16.69 30.81
CA ARG A 672 -17.24 -18.13 30.73
C ARG A 672 -16.64 -18.94 31.87
N MET A 673 -15.37 -18.76 32.17
CA MET A 673 -14.70 -19.43 33.30
C MET A 673 -15.41 -19.11 34.63
N LEU A 674 -15.63 -17.82 34.92
CA LEU A 674 -16.28 -17.39 36.16
C LEU A 674 -17.73 -17.92 36.26
N ARG A 675 -18.49 -17.94 35.17
CA ARG A 675 -19.85 -18.51 35.13
C ARG A 675 -19.86 -20.01 35.48
N LEU A 676 -18.90 -20.78 34.92
CA LEU A 676 -18.76 -22.19 35.24
C LEU A 676 -18.35 -22.40 36.70
N CYS A 677 -17.42 -21.60 37.22
CA CYS A 677 -17.05 -21.63 38.64
C CYS A 677 -18.25 -21.33 39.53
N ALA A 678 -19.03 -20.28 39.22
CA ALA A 678 -20.24 -19.91 39.97
C ALA A 678 -21.28 -21.02 39.97
N ARG A 679 -21.42 -21.74 38.85
CA ARG A 679 -22.34 -22.85 38.76
C ARG A 679 -21.87 -24.04 39.60
N MET A 680 -20.59 -24.45 39.44
CA MET A 680 -20.02 -25.53 40.26
C MET A 680 -20.14 -25.24 41.75
N ALA A 681 -19.88 -23.99 42.13
CA ALA A 681 -19.98 -23.56 43.51
C ALA A 681 -21.41 -23.64 44.09
N ARG A 682 -22.40 -23.16 43.36
CA ARG A 682 -23.83 -23.17 43.77
C ARG A 682 -24.41 -24.57 43.86
N GLU A 683 -24.05 -25.47 42.91
CA GLU A 683 -24.58 -26.83 42.84
C GLU A 683 -23.74 -27.82 43.64
N GLY A 684 -22.63 -27.42 44.25
CA GLY A 684 -21.72 -28.30 44.96
C GLY A 684 -21.14 -29.44 44.10
N THR A 685 -21.00 -29.18 42.78
CA THR A 685 -20.59 -30.15 41.79
C THR A 685 -19.18 -29.89 41.26
N THR A 686 -18.58 -30.86 40.61
CA THR A 686 -17.31 -30.73 39.87
C THR A 686 -17.60 -30.64 38.36
N LEU A 687 -16.57 -30.26 37.57
CA LEU A 687 -16.66 -30.31 36.09
C LEU A 687 -17.13 -31.66 35.61
N ARG A 688 -16.62 -32.74 36.21
CA ARG A 688 -17.00 -34.09 35.87
C ARG A 688 -18.47 -34.40 36.16
N GLY A 689 -18.98 -33.93 37.29
CA GLY A 689 -20.40 -34.05 37.61
C GLY A 689 -21.28 -33.29 36.58
N MET A 690 -20.83 -32.11 36.18
CA MET A 690 -21.51 -31.35 35.10
C MET A 690 -21.51 -32.11 33.77
N LEU A 691 -20.34 -32.67 33.38
CA LEU A 691 -20.21 -33.45 32.12
C LEU A 691 -21.09 -34.72 32.12
N GLN A 692 -21.23 -35.39 33.25
CA GLN A 692 -22.08 -36.57 33.39
C GLN A 692 -23.58 -36.25 33.32
N ALA A 693 -23.95 -35.02 33.68
CA ALA A 693 -25.33 -34.52 33.60
C ALA A 693 -25.72 -33.98 32.22
N LEU A 694 -24.78 -33.89 31.26
CA LEU A 694 -25.09 -33.47 29.90
C LEU A 694 -25.75 -34.61 29.10
N PRO A 695 -26.61 -34.24 28.11
CA PRO A 695 -27.10 -35.22 27.14
C PRO A 695 -25.94 -35.92 26.41
N ALA A 696 -26.17 -37.20 26.09
CA ALA A 696 -25.20 -38.00 25.36
C ALA A 696 -24.99 -37.47 23.94
N VAL A 697 -23.77 -37.21 23.55
CA VAL A 697 -23.40 -36.72 22.21
C VAL A 697 -22.04 -37.29 21.80
N GLU A 698 -22.01 -37.89 20.62
CA GLU A 698 -20.79 -38.34 19.95
C GLU A 698 -20.71 -37.68 18.57
N GLN A 699 -19.56 -37.12 18.24
CA GLN A 699 -19.31 -36.49 16.96
C GLN A 699 -18.13 -37.12 16.24
N ARG A 700 -18.25 -37.24 14.90
CA ARG A 700 -17.17 -37.65 14.01
C ARG A 700 -17.11 -36.69 12.86
N ALA A 701 -15.93 -36.11 12.65
CA ALA A 701 -15.71 -35.13 11.58
C ALA A 701 -14.71 -35.70 10.56
N ALA A 702 -14.94 -35.36 9.31
CA ALA A 702 -14.02 -35.62 8.21
C ALA A 702 -13.98 -34.46 7.24
N HIS A 703 -12.86 -34.32 6.55
CA HIS A 703 -12.59 -33.24 5.62
C HIS A 703 -12.71 -33.74 4.18
N ILE A 704 -13.26 -32.92 3.31
CA ILE A 704 -13.31 -33.16 1.88
C ILE A 704 -12.92 -31.88 1.12
N ALA A 705 -11.86 -31.97 0.28
CA ALA A 705 -11.43 -30.87 -0.56
C ALA A 705 -12.45 -30.58 -1.66
N VAL A 706 -12.98 -29.36 -1.69
CA VAL A 706 -13.95 -28.92 -2.68
C VAL A 706 -13.57 -27.54 -3.20
N PRO A 707 -13.42 -27.35 -4.54
CA PRO A 707 -13.14 -26.04 -5.10
C PRO A 707 -14.18 -25.00 -4.67
N LEU A 708 -13.72 -23.82 -4.26
CA LEU A 708 -14.58 -22.74 -3.73
C LEU A 708 -15.79 -22.44 -4.64
N ARG A 709 -15.61 -22.46 -5.97
CA ARG A 709 -16.65 -22.22 -6.97
C ARG A 709 -17.75 -23.28 -6.97
N GLU A 710 -17.50 -24.48 -6.48
CA GLU A 710 -18.42 -25.62 -6.52
C GLU A 710 -19.16 -25.84 -5.20
N ARG A 711 -18.67 -25.28 -4.09
CA ARG A 711 -19.25 -25.46 -2.76
C ARG A 711 -20.73 -25.09 -2.69
N GLY A 712 -21.09 -23.92 -3.21
CA GLY A 712 -22.47 -23.44 -3.13
C GLY A 712 -23.46 -24.33 -3.88
N SER A 713 -23.08 -24.86 -5.03
CA SER A 713 -23.93 -25.79 -5.80
C SER A 713 -24.03 -27.16 -5.12
N LEU A 714 -22.96 -27.68 -4.58
CA LEU A 714 -22.97 -28.96 -3.86
C LEU A 714 -23.80 -28.88 -2.58
N LEU A 715 -23.66 -27.83 -1.78
CA LEU A 715 -24.47 -27.64 -0.58
C LEU A 715 -25.96 -27.50 -0.92
N ARG A 716 -26.30 -26.80 -1.99
CA ARG A 716 -27.68 -26.68 -2.46
C ARG A 716 -28.27 -28.01 -2.93
N MET A 717 -27.51 -28.79 -3.70
CA MET A 717 -27.96 -30.12 -4.13
C MET A 717 -28.20 -31.05 -2.95
N LEU A 718 -27.35 -31.01 -1.93
CA LEU A 718 -27.60 -31.79 -0.69
C LEU A 718 -28.81 -31.29 0.07
N TYR A 719 -29.03 -29.98 0.15
CA TYR A 719 -30.19 -29.36 0.78
C TYR A 719 -31.48 -29.78 0.11
N GLU A 720 -31.57 -29.67 -1.22
CA GLU A 720 -32.75 -30.05 -2.01
C GLU A 720 -33.05 -31.56 -1.94
N ALA A 721 -32.02 -32.38 -1.77
CA ALA A 721 -32.15 -33.84 -1.69
C ALA A 721 -32.43 -34.38 -0.28
N THR A 722 -32.56 -33.54 0.75
CA THR A 722 -32.74 -33.98 2.15
C THR A 722 -33.91 -33.23 2.79
N PRO A 723 -35.09 -33.88 2.96
CA PRO A 723 -36.22 -33.25 3.62
C PRO A 723 -35.89 -32.79 5.05
N GLY A 724 -36.34 -31.59 5.42
CA GLY A 724 -36.09 -31.02 6.74
C GLY A 724 -34.67 -30.46 6.94
N ALA A 725 -33.82 -30.42 5.88
CA ALA A 725 -32.53 -29.76 5.94
C ALA A 725 -32.67 -28.26 6.18
N ALA A 726 -31.62 -27.66 6.79
CA ALA A 726 -31.48 -26.21 6.95
C ALA A 726 -30.16 -25.76 6.33
N LEU A 727 -30.22 -24.73 5.51
CA LEU A 727 -29.03 -24.16 4.83
C LEU A 727 -28.98 -22.65 5.09
N ASP A 728 -28.00 -22.23 5.87
CA ASP A 728 -27.68 -20.83 6.10
C ASP A 728 -26.21 -20.71 6.58
N GLY A 729 -25.29 -20.45 5.65
CA GLY A 729 -23.84 -20.46 5.92
C GLY A 729 -23.23 -21.86 6.14
N SER A 730 -23.94 -22.71 6.87
CA SER A 730 -23.68 -24.16 7.04
C SER A 730 -24.92 -24.94 6.62
N LEU A 731 -24.73 -26.20 6.25
CA LEU A 731 -25.83 -27.10 5.94
C LEU A 731 -26.04 -28.08 7.09
N ARG A 732 -27.24 -28.17 7.62
CA ARG A 732 -27.65 -29.12 8.67
C ARG A 732 -28.68 -30.08 8.13
N LEU A 733 -28.38 -31.37 8.20
CA LEU A 733 -29.16 -32.46 7.63
C LEU A 733 -29.72 -33.36 8.74
N PRO A 734 -31.01 -33.48 8.90
CA PRO A 734 -31.61 -34.50 9.76
C PRO A 734 -31.54 -35.87 9.07
N LEU A 735 -31.08 -36.87 9.76
CA LEU A 735 -31.05 -38.27 9.32
C LEU A 735 -31.71 -39.15 10.37
N GLU A 736 -32.05 -40.40 10.02
CA GLU A 736 -32.91 -41.29 10.85
C GLU A 736 -32.36 -41.47 12.28
N ASN A 737 -31.02 -41.53 12.45
CA ASN A 737 -30.38 -41.80 13.74
C ASN A 737 -29.51 -40.69 14.27
N GLY A 738 -29.64 -39.46 13.74
CA GLY A 738 -28.82 -38.33 14.15
C GLY A 738 -28.82 -37.17 13.15
N TRP A 739 -27.76 -36.42 13.15
CA TRP A 739 -27.59 -35.24 12.35
C TRP A 739 -26.25 -35.22 11.63
N VAL A 740 -26.20 -34.59 10.48
CA VAL A 740 -24.94 -34.24 9.84
C VAL A 740 -24.91 -32.74 9.56
N THR A 741 -23.80 -32.12 9.93
CA THR A 741 -23.52 -30.73 9.53
C THR A 741 -22.41 -30.72 8.48
N VAL A 742 -22.59 -29.88 7.45
CA VAL A 742 -21.56 -29.61 6.43
C VAL A 742 -21.26 -28.13 6.47
N SER A 743 -20.02 -27.79 6.85
CA SER A 743 -19.56 -26.41 6.98
C SER A 743 -18.24 -26.20 6.24
N GLY A 744 -17.96 -24.98 5.83
CA GLY A 744 -16.68 -24.62 5.24
C GLY A 744 -16.14 -23.37 5.92
N ASP A 745 -14.84 -23.37 6.22
CA ASP A 745 -14.19 -22.14 6.65
C ASP A 745 -13.97 -21.22 5.45
N SER A 746 -14.12 -19.93 5.66
CA SER A 746 -14.04 -18.91 4.59
C SER A 746 -12.64 -18.78 3.95
N GLY A 747 -11.63 -19.43 4.48
CA GLY A 747 -10.24 -19.39 4.02
C GLY A 747 -9.66 -20.73 3.57
N GLU A 748 -10.28 -21.86 3.95
CA GLU A 748 -9.75 -23.19 3.68
C GLU A 748 -10.44 -23.86 2.48
N PRO A 749 -9.72 -24.65 1.66
CA PRO A 749 -10.32 -25.34 0.51
C PRO A 749 -11.24 -26.49 0.89
N ASP A 750 -11.30 -26.87 2.17
CA ASP A 750 -12.00 -28.07 2.63
C ASP A 750 -13.39 -27.77 3.18
N LEU A 751 -14.35 -28.66 2.90
CA LEU A 751 -15.59 -28.76 3.65
C LEU A 751 -15.40 -29.76 4.81
N VAL A 752 -15.90 -29.40 5.98
CA VAL A 752 -15.96 -30.27 7.16
C VAL A 752 -17.33 -30.90 7.20
N VAL A 753 -17.37 -32.24 7.18
CA VAL A 753 -18.60 -33.03 7.35
C VAL A 753 -18.54 -33.62 8.75
N CYS A 754 -19.47 -33.23 9.61
CA CYS A 754 -19.54 -33.69 10.99
C CYS A 754 -20.84 -34.47 11.23
N GLY A 755 -20.73 -35.77 11.46
CA GLY A 755 -21.82 -36.65 11.89
C GLY A 755 -22.00 -36.59 13.40
N GLU A 756 -23.22 -36.52 13.88
CA GLU A 756 -23.59 -36.45 15.28
C GLU A 756 -24.70 -37.49 15.60
N ALA A 757 -24.43 -38.32 16.63
CA ALA A 757 -25.38 -39.33 17.13
C ALA A 757 -25.16 -39.59 18.63
N SER A 758 -25.98 -40.44 19.23
CA SER A 758 -25.82 -40.91 20.60
C SER A 758 -24.69 -41.95 20.76
N ARG A 759 -24.25 -42.56 19.65
CA ARG A 759 -23.17 -43.57 19.60
C ARG A 759 -22.12 -43.19 18.55
N SER A 760 -20.86 -43.48 18.84
CA SER A 760 -19.72 -43.18 17.98
C SER A 760 -19.80 -43.87 16.61
N GLU A 761 -20.15 -45.13 16.56
CA GLU A 761 -20.31 -45.90 15.31
C GLU A 761 -21.36 -45.26 14.39
N THR A 762 -22.53 -44.91 14.96
CA THR A 762 -23.60 -44.23 14.20
C THR A 762 -23.17 -42.87 13.67
N ALA A 763 -22.41 -42.09 14.47
CA ALA A 763 -21.90 -40.78 14.02
C ALA A 763 -20.92 -40.93 12.85
N GLU A 764 -20.08 -42.02 12.87
CA GLU A 764 -19.16 -42.31 11.78
C GLU A 764 -19.88 -42.76 10.51
N GLU A 765 -20.90 -43.63 10.63
CA GLU A 765 -21.74 -44.07 9.51
C GLU A 765 -22.45 -42.88 8.84
N LEU A 766 -23.04 -41.97 9.62
CA LEU A 766 -23.72 -40.77 9.12
C LEU A 766 -22.75 -39.84 8.38
N CYS A 767 -21.56 -39.60 8.95
CA CYS A 767 -20.50 -38.84 8.34
C CYS A 767 -20.08 -39.44 6.99
N GLY A 768 -19.80 -40.79 6.97
CA GLY A 768 -19.40 -41.53 5.79
C GLY A 768 -20.45 -41.48 4.66
N ALA A 769 -21.74 -41.61 5.02
CA ALA A 769 -22.82 -41.54 4.04
C ALA A 769 -22.87 -40.19 3.28
N ILE A 770 -22.76 -39.10 3.99
CA ILE A 770 -22.75 -37.77 3.36
C ILE A 770 -21.46 -37.50 2.59
N LEU A 771 -20.30 -37.97 3.08
CA LEU A 771 -19.03 -37.87 2.33
C LEU A 771 -19.12 -38.61 1.00
N ASN A 772 -19.67 -39.82 0.97
CA ASN A 772 -19.86 -40.59 -0.25
C ASN A 772 -20.84 -39.89 -1.21
N LYS A 773 -21.92 -39.30 -0.69
CA LYS A 773 -22.87 -38.53 -1.48
C LYS A 773 -22.22 -37.28 -2.09
N LEU A 774 -21.40 -36.55 -1.33
CA LEU A 774 -20.63 -35.42 -1.84
C LEU A 774 -19.66 -35.82 -2.96
N LYS A 775 -18.92 -36.92 -2.77
CA LYS A 775 -18.02 -37.48 -3.80
C LYS A 775 -18.74 -37.83 -5.11
N THR A 776 -19.97 -38.35 -5.00
CA THR A 776 -20.79 -38.70 -6.17
C THR A 776 -21.32 -37.48 -6.89
N LEU A 777 -21.58 -36.39 -6.18
CA LEU A 777 -22.08 -35.13 -6.72
C LEU A 777 -20.98 -34.24 -7.30
N MET A 778 -19.72 -34.50 -6.97
CA MET A 778 -18.59 -33.75 -7.52
C MET A 778 -18.39 -34.13 -8.99
N PRO A 779 -18.17 -33.14 -9.89
CA PRO A 779 -17.79 -33.44 -11.25
C PRO A 779 -16.46 -34.21 -11.27
N PRO A 780 -16.25 -35.15 -12.24
CA PRO A 780 -15.01 -35.85 -12.35
C PRO A 780 -13.84 -34.85 -12.51
N ALA A 781 -12.76 -35.07 -11.79
CA ALA A 781 -11.57 -34.23 -11.90
C ALA A 781 -11.18 -34.08 -13.39
N PRO A 782 -10.87 -32.86 -13.88
CA PRO A 782 -10.41 -32.70 -15.25
C PRO A 782 -9.19 -33.61 -15.43
N SER A 783 -9.27 -34.54 -16.40
CA SER A 783 -8.15 -35.41 -16.74
C SER A 783 -6.96 -34.52 -17.08
N THR A 784 -5.92 -34.54 -16.28
CA THR A 784 -4.61 -34.06 -16.66
C THR A 784 -4.14 -34.91 -17.81
N ALA A 785 -4.46 -34.50 -19.04
CA ALA A 785 -3.75 -35.00 -20.20
C ALA A 785 -2.32 -34.45 -20.19
N PRO A 786 -1.31 -35.26 -20.56
CA PRO A 786 0.11 -34.99 -20.42
C PRO A 786 0.61 -33.79 -21.22
#